data_b3af733d7b50b9be2a470c2a313f65d0
#
_entry.id   b3af733d7b50b9be2a470c2a313f65d0
#
_cell.length_a   1.000
_cell.length_b   1.000
_cell.length_c   1.000
_cell.angle_alpha   90.00
_cell.angle_beta   90.00
_cell.angle_gamma   90.00
#
_symmetry.space_group_name_H-M   'P 1'
#
loop_
_entity.id
_entity.type
_entity.pdbx_description
1 polymer ?
#
loop_
_entity_poly.entity_id
_entity_poly.type
_entity_poly.pdbx_seq_one_letter_code
_entity_poly.pdbx_strand_id
1 'polypeptide(L)'
;MPRRCAAALVTTLLLLVACSDDAGDPSAADPATAAVDLEGAEALDVTLTGGVEYVLVEGAEPGTELQLVDAEDRPVRTYFAPLGDVADTGTVDEEGSLGFGRVPPGEGYRVATADGASVSEPVDVLARDDAPDQAFFDGQTLEEGVNYVEMRDGTTLAATVRFPSFPRDDVPEGGPYPTVINMSGYSPANPYSAPPELLLADALGYATVGVNLRGTGCSGGSLSFFEGSQVADGYDVVEAVAAQDWVANSEVGMVGISYPGITQLFVASTQPPHLAAISPMSVIDDSYDGVGYPGGIFNSGFAQEWTTNVSEDAEAFSPDYVNQQIDEGDEDCEANQGLRSQNLDLVGGLQAEPYFDEERMGPISPENLVDRIEVPVFLTGQWQDEQTSGHFAQMLDRFTGTDSLHAFLTNGPHGDGLTLPNFQRWTEFLDLYVARRIPELPPAARLGVPGAINAIFGEGVELGPDRFEGYDSYEEALADYEADAPFTVVFENGAGTDNLGGPGGTTEATFTAWPPPEAEPRTLYLQPDGTLGEAEPEVADGEDGSVVEYVMDPDQADDRTLAEQSDDVAFSAQPPYRWEAPTQGEVATWLTPELEEDLAVVGSARADLWVQSSEPDTDLEVTLTEVTPEGDEVYVQTGWLRASHRALDEEASTPLRPVPLHTEEAAEDLPEGEFVEASVEIFPFAHLFRAGSRLRLYVDSPGGNRARWAFDTVDVAGGDNLIATSADFPSALTIGVVPDVEIPRALPACGTLRAQPCRRYEPVENVPGG
;
A
#
# COMPACT_ATOMS: atom_id res chain seq x y z
N MET A 1 -5.27 30.06 54.19
CA MET A 1 -6.37 31.00 54.54
C MET A 1 -7.20 31.27 53.31
N PRO A 2 -8.49 31.05 53.32
CA PRO A 2 -9.39 31.03 52.18
C PRO A 2 -10.19 32.35 52.01
N ARG A 3 -10.70 32.57 50.79
CA ARG A 3 -11.94 33.34 50.51
C ARG A 3 -12.33 33.03 49.07
N ARG A 4 -13.33 32.21 48.76
CA ARG A 4 -14.81 32.30 48.76
C ARG A 4 -15.38 33.36 47.79
N CYS A 5 -16.05 32.80 46.77
CA CYS A 5 -17.41 33.02 46.23
C CYS A 5 -17.78 34.35 45.59
N ALA A 6 -18.27 34.25 44.33
CA ALA A 6 -19.66 34.67 44.07
C ALA A 6 -20.15 34.09 42.72
N ALA A 7 -21.25 33.38 42.81
CA ALA A 7 -22.07 32.95 41.67
C ALA A 7 -22.94 34.13 41.21
N ALA A 8 -23.12 34.29 39.90
CA ALA A 8 -24.19 35.10 39.35
C ALA A 8 -25.02 34.25 38.40
N LEU A 9 -26.20 33.90 38.83
CA LEU A 9 -27.31 33.38 38.01
C LEU A 9 -27.77 34.48 37.04
N VAL A 10 -27.82 34.19 35.75
CA VAL A 10 -28.65 34.99 34.84
C VAL A 10 -29.57 34.00 34.11
N THR A 11 -30.82 34.13 34.44
CA THR A 11 -31.97 33.46 33.81
C THR A 11 -32.26 34.18 32.50
N THR A 12 -32.27 33.45 31.38
CA THR A 12 -32.80 33.99 30.13
C THR A 12 -33.72 32.98 29.45
N LEU A 13 -34.87 33.47 29.16
CA LEU A 13 -36.08 33.02 28.54
C LEU A 13 -35.88 32.05 27.35
N LEU A 14 -36.59 30.93 27.39
CA LEU A 14 -36.88 30.07 26.25
C LEU A 14 -37.80 30.80 25.25
N LEU A 15 -37.32 30.96 24.02
CA LEU A 15 -38.13 31.15 22.84
C LEU A 15 -38.06 29.86 22.03
N LEU A 16 -39.12 29.09 22.04
CA LEU A 16 -39.36 27.99 21.15
C LEU A 16 -39.57 28.53 19.73
N VAL A 17 -38.58 28.32 18.87
CA VAL A 17 -38.77 28.31 17.41
C VAL A 17 -38.67 26.84 17.00
N ALA A 18 -39.80 26.30 16.55
CA ALA A 18 -39.84 25.01 15.92
C ALA A 18 -39.19 25.15 14.54
N CYS A 19 -37.95 24.71 14.41
CA CYS A 19 -37.39 24.29 13.13
C CYS A 19 -37.58 22.78 13.03
N SER A 20 -38.16 22.34 11.95
CA SER A 20 -38.24 20.94 11.57
C SER A 20 -36.82 20.42 11.37
N ASP A 21 -36.40 19.54 12.27
CA ASP A 21 -35.23 18.68 12.09
C ASP A 21 -35.58 17.64 11.02
N ASP A 22 -34.99 17.79 9.86
CA ASP A 22 -34.65 16.68 8.98
C ASP A 22 -33.09 16.67 8.91
N ALA A 23 -32.47 16.35 10.02
CA ALA A 23 -31.14 15.80 10.02
C ALA A 23 -31.36 14.29 9.96
N GLY A 24 -31.13 13.70 8.80
CA GLY A 24 -31.08 12.27 8.62
C GLY A 24 -30.07 11.68 9.60
N ASP A 25 -30.54 10.76 10.42
CA ASP A 25 -29.75 9.87 11.26
C ASP A 25 -28.89 9.02 10.32
N PRO A 26 -27.55 9.02 10.38
CA PRO A 26 -26.70 8.15 9.58
C PRO A 26 -26.83 6.65 9.96
N SER A 27 -27.82 6.29 10.76
CA SER A 27 -28.26 4.92 11.02
C SER A 27 -29.64 4.64 10.44
N ALA A 28 -30.09 5.33 9.39
CA ALA A 28 -31.26 4.91 8.65
C ALA A 28 -30.89 3.64 7.87
N ALA A 29 -31.05 2.49 8.54
CA ALA A 29 -31.21 1.23 7.86
C ALA A 29 -32.19 1.46 6.70
N ASP A 30 -31.78 1.03 5.52
CA ASP A 30 -32.60 0.95 4.31
C ASP A 30 -34.01 0.41 4.68
N PRO A 31 -35.09 0.92 4.10
CA PRO A 31 -36.42 0.54 4.51
C PRO A 31 -36.54 -0.98 4.51
N ALA A 32 -36.78 -1.56 5.70
CA ALA A 32 -36.77 -2.98 5.99
C ALA A 32 -37.32 -3.76 4.80
N THR A 33 -36.48 -4.45 4.06
CA THR A 33 -36.88 -5.40 3.02
C THR A 33 -37.85 -6.38 3.69
N ALA A 34 -38.99 -6.59 3.09
CA ALA A 34 -39.97 -7.48 3.67
C ALA A 34 -39.37 -8.89 3.81
N ALA A 35 -39.60 -9.53 4.96
CA ALA A 35 -39.16 -10.91 5.15
C ALA A 35 -39.64 -11.80 4.01
N VAL A 36 -38.77 -12.71 3.57
CA VAL A 36 -39.09 -13.73 2.58
C VAL A 36 -40.12 -14.68 3.19
N ASP A 37 -41.16 -15.01 2.45
CA ASP A 37 -42.12 -15.99 2.94
C ASP A 37 -41.56 -17.42 2.77
N LEU A 38 -41.06 -17.96 3.85
CA LEU A 38 -40.47 -19.32 3.91
C LEU A 38 -41.45 -20.33 4.58
N GLU A 39 -42.74 -19.95 4.81
CA GLU A 39 -43.72 -20.85 5.41
C GLU A 39 -44.04 -22.00 4.44
N GLY A 40 -43.60 -23.21 4.78
CA GLY A 40 -43.77 -24.39 3.97
C GLY A 40 -42.73 -24.62 2.89
N ALA A 41 -41.64 -23.88 2.92
CA ALA A 41 -40.49 -24.14 2.06
C ALA A 41 -39.97 -25.57 2.24
N GLU A 42 -39.53 -26.19 1.14
CA GLU A 42 -38.85 -27.49 1.17
C GLU A 42 -37.41 -27.32 1.69
N ALA A 43 -36.82 -28.40 2.24
CA ALA A 43 -35.42 -28.37 2.63
C ALA A 43 -34.51 -28.23 1.38
N LEU A 44 -33.64 -27.25 1.39
CA LEU A 44 -32.57 -27.11 0.39
C LEU A 44 -31.41 -28.03 0.80
N ASP A 45 -31.12 -29.03 -0.04
CA ASP A 45 -30.09 -30.03 0.22
C ASP A 45 -28.73 -29.48 -0.25
N VAL A 46 -28.08 -28.69 0.61
CA VAL A 46 -26.77 -28.06 0.37
C VAL A 46 -25.94 -28.13 1.64
N THR A 47 -24.62 -28.04 1.49
CA THR A 47 -23.70 -27.79 2.62
C THR A 47 -23.53 -26.29 2.78
N LEU A 48 -23.72 -25.76 4.01
CA LEU A 48 -23.39 -24.38 4.35
C LEU A 48 -22.18 -24.36 5.27
N THR A 49 -21.26 -23.47 4.96
CA THR A 49 -20.16 -23.10 5.84
C THR A 49 -20.29 -21.62 6.18
N GLY A 50 -20.43 -21.29 7.46
CA GLY A 50 -20.32 -19.93 7.97
C GLY A 50 -18.90 -19.67 8.43
N GLY A 51 -18.27 -18.66 7.88
CA GLY A 51 -16.91 -18.26 8.25
C GLY A 51 -16.89 -16.85 8.83
N VAL A 52 -15.72 -16.23 8.79
CA VAL A 52 -15.57 -14.86 9.25
C VAL A 52 -16.07 -13.91 8.17
N GLU A 53 -17.21 -13.29 8.44
CA GLU A 53 -17.88 -12.34 7.53
C GLU A 53 -18.27 -12.95 6.17
N TYR A 54 -18.47 -14.28 6.07
CA TYR A 54 -18.98 -14.90 4.85
C TYR A 54 -19.85 -16.12 5.12
N VAL A 55 -20.65 -16.49 4.11
CA VAL A 55 -21.37 -17.78 4.03
C VAL A 55 -21.06 -18.43 2.68
N LEU A 56 -20.65 -19.70 2.71
CA LEU A 56 -20.39 -20.51 1.53
C LEU A 56 -21.46 -21.58 1.38
N VAL A 57 -21.95 -21.73 0.15
CA VAL A 57 -22.85 -22.82 -0.27
C VAL A 57 -22.07 -23.78 -1.16
N GLU A 58 -22.22 -25.09 -0.93
CA GLU A 58 -21.67 -26.14 -1.78
C GLU A 58 -22.73 -27.22 -2.06
N GLY A 59 -22.65 -27.83 -3.23
CA GLY A 59 -23.52 -28.92 -3.63
C GLY A 59 -24.90 -28.49 -4.12
N ALA A 60 -25.08 -27.21 -4.42
CA ALA A 60 -26.30 -26.70 -5.03
C ALA A 60 -26.39 -27.06 -6.53
N GLU A 61 -27.60 -27.02 -7.12
CA GLU A 61 -27.74 -27.22 -8.56
C GLU A 61 -27.23 -26.00 -9.34
N PRO A 62 -26.26 -26.17 -10.28
CA PRO A 62 -25.72 -25.06 -11.07
C PRO A 62 -26.80 -24.20 -11.74
N GLY A 63 -26.61 -22.89 -11.71
CA GLY A 63 -27.56 -21.92 -12.27
C GLY A 63 -28.76 -21.61 -11.36
N THR A 64 -28.80 -22.14 -10.12
CA THR A 64 -29.83 -21.80 -9.14
C THR A 64 -29.59 -20.40 -8.60
N GLU A 65 -30.65 -19.57 -8.57
CA GLU A 65 -30.61 -18.25 -7.91
C GLU A 65 -30.85 -18.42 -6.41
N LEU A 66 -29.89 -18.02 -5.58
CA LEU A 66 -29.97 -18.13 -4.13
C LEU A 66 -29.84 -16.73 -3.50
N GLN A 67 -30.48 -16.57 -2.33
CA GLN A 67 -30.40 -15.39 -1.48
C GLN A 67 -30.02 -15.78 -0.04
N LEU A 68 -29.27 -14.93 0.63
CA LEU A 68 -29.01 -15.07 2.05
C LEU A 68 -30.08 -14.36 2.85
N VAL A 69 -30.61 -15.01 3.91
CA VAL A 69 -31.55 -14.40 4.84
C VAL A 69 -31.05 -14.50 6.28
N ASP A 70 -31.37 -13.49 7.08
CA ASP A 70 -31.07 -13.48 8.52
C ASP A 70 -32.03 -14.37 9.34
N ALA A 71 -31.85 -14.39 10.67
CA ALA A 71 -32.67 -15.18 11.59
C ALA A 71 -34.17 -14.80 11.56
N GLU A 72 -34.52 -13.62 11.09
CA GLU A 72 -35.86 -13.09 10.92
C GLU A 72 -36.41 -13.22 9.49
N ASP A 73 -35.75 -14.01 8.64
CA ASP A 73 -36.05 -14.22 7.22
C ASP A 73 -35.94 -12.97 6.34
N ARG A 74 -35.20 -11.96 6.75
CA ARG A 74 -34.97 -10.77 5.94
C ARG A 74 -33.79 -11.00 5.00
N PRO A 75 -33.90 -10.63 3.71
CA PRO A 75 -32.78 -10.70 2.79
C PRO A 75 -31.62 -9.87 3.28
N VAL A 76 -30.39 -10.44 3.15
CA VAL A 76 -29.14 -9.78 3.45
C VAL A 76 -28.47 -9.44 2.12
N ARG A 77 -28.27 -8.15 1.87
CA ARG A 77 -27.49 -7.71 0.72
C ARG A 77 -26.02 -7.99 1.00
N THR A 78 -25.36 -8.67 0.09
CA THR A 78 -23.99 -9.12 0.25
C THR A 78 -23.17 -8.85 -0.99
N TYR A 79 -21.85 -8.83 -0.83
CA TYR A 79 -20.94 -8.79 -1.95
C TYR A 79 -20.80 -10.19 -2.52
N PHE A 80 -20.98 -10.31 -3.82
CA PHE A 80 -20.64 -11.52 -4.56
C PHE A 80 -19.30 -11.35 -5.23
N ALA A 81 -18.54 -12.43 -5.37
CA ALA A 81 -17.43 -12.43 -6.31
C ALA A 81 -17.98 -12.32 -7.75
N PRO A 82 -17.41 -11.45 -8.60
CA PRO A 82 -16.30 -10.54 -8.38
C PRO A 82 -16.66 -9.35 -7.48
N LEU A 83 -15.69 -8.53 -7.10
CA LEU A 83 -15.87 -7.24 -6.43
C LEU A 83 -16.80 -6.37 -7.27
N GLY A 84 -18.06 -6.58 -7.16
CA GLY A 84 -19.08 -6.01 -7.98
C GLY A 84 -20.32 -5.73 -7.19
N ASP A 85 -21.40 -5.82 -7.83
CA ASP A 85 -22.68 -5.38 -7.32
C ASP A 85 -23.03 -6.00 -5.96
N VAL A 86 -23.38 -5.17 -5.00
CA VAL A 86 -24.13 -5.58 -3.81
C VAL A 86 -25.51 -6.01 -4.28
N ALA A 87 -25.78 -7.30 -4.22
CA ALA A 87 -27.02 -7.86 -4.71
C ALA A 87 -27.77 -8.63 -3.61
N ASP A 88 -29.08 -8.82 -3.83
CA ASP A 88 -29.90 -9.62 -2.94
C ASP A 88 -29.83 -11.11 -3.29
N THR A 89 -29.42 -11.47 -4.51
CA THR A 89 -29.34 -12.85 -5.00
C THR A 89 -28.04 -13.08 -5.77
N GLY A 90 -27.49 -14.29 -5.69
CA GLY A 90 -26.39 -14.76 -6.51
C GLY A 90 -26.73 -16.05 -7.24
N THR A 91 -25.99 -16.36 -8.29
CA THR A 91 -26.17 -17.56 -9.11
C THR A 91 -25.12 -18.60 -8.77
N VAL A 92 -25.54 -19.81 -8.47
CA VAL A 92 -24.65 -20.97 -8.23
C VAL A 92 -23.82 -21.26 -9.49
N ASP A 93 -22.52 -21.43 -9.31
CA ASP A 93 -21.58 -21.73 -10.40
C ASP A 93 -21.71 -23.14 -10.99
N GLU A 94 -20.86 -23.49 -11.97
CA GLU A 94 -20.88 -24.80 -12.64
C GLU A 94 -20.42 -25.94 -11.70
N GLU A 95 -19.67 -25.65 -10.65
CA GLU A 95 -19.19 -26.55 -9.61
C GLU A 95 -20.22 -26.78 -8.48
N GLY A 96 -21.30 -26.02 -8.47
CA GLY A 96 -22.36 -26.10 -7.47
C GLY A 96 -22.09 -25.26 -6.22
N SER A 97 -21.28 -24.22 -6.33
CA SER A 97 -20.86 -23.35 -5.23
C SER A 97 -21.36 -21.92 -5.39
N LEU A 98 -21.55 -21.22 -4.26
CA LEU A 98 -21.83 -19.78 -4.20
C LEU A 98 -21.36 -19.20 -2.87
N GLY A 99 -20.50 -18.17 -2.92
CA GLY A 99 -20.03 -17.40 -1.77
C GLY A 99 -20.84 -16.10 -1.56
N PHE A 100 -21.23 -15.84 -0.34
CA PHE A 100 -21.78 -14.56 0.12
C PHE A 100 -20.73 -13.87 0.98
N GLY A 101 -20.13 -12.78 0.51
CA GLY A 101 -19.08 -12.03 1.19
C GLY A 101 -19.60 -10.86 2.02
N ARG A 102 -18.79 -10.35 2.95
CA ARG A 102 -19.11 -9.23 3.86
C ARG A 102 -20.44 -9.38 4.58
N VAL A 103 -20.74 -10.60 4.98
CA VAL A 103 -21.91 -10.89 5.77
C VAL A 103 -21.72 -10.40 7.20
N PRO A 104 -22.61 -9.57 7.76
CA PRO A 104 -22.47 -9.13 9.14
C PRO A 104 -22.40 -10.32 10.10
N PRO A 105 -21.55 -10.28 11.14
CA PRO A 105 -21.51 -11.33 12.15
C PRO A 105 -22.85 -11.55 12.84
N GLY A 106 -23.26 -12.82 13.05
CA GLY A 106 -24.54 -13.14 13.65
C GLY A 106 -24.89 -14.61 13.62
N GLU A 107 -25.98 -14.98 14.28
CA GLU A 107 -26.46 -16.35 14.39
C GLU A 107 -27.65 -16.60 13.48
N GLY A 108 -27.78 -17.83 12.96
CA GLY A 108 -28.97 -18.33 12.34
C GLY A 108 -29.27 -17.88 10.91
N TYR A 109 -28.23 -17.50 10.16
CA TYR A 109 -28.32 -17.23 8.73
C TYR A 109 -28.75 -18.47 7.97
N ARG A 110 -29.60 -18.30 6.93
CA ARG A 110 -30.03 -19.35 6.04
C ARG A 110 -29.94 -18.91 4.59
N VAL A 111 -29.78 -19.89 3.72
CA VAL A 111 -29.82 -19.65 2.28
C VAL A 111 -31.13 -20.18 1.73
N ALA A 112 -31.83 -19.37 0.96
CA ALA A 112 -33.09 -19.70 0.33
C ALA A 112 -32.99 -19.55 -1.19
N THR A 113 -33.80 -20.31 -1.94
CA THR A 113 -34.00 -20.01 -3.36
C THR A 113 -34.69 -18.65 -3.51
N ALA A 114 -34.37 -17.91 -4.59
CA ALA A 114 -34.91 -16.56 -4.83
C ALA A 114 -36.44 -16.47 -4.81
N ASP A 115 -37.14 -17.57 -5.09
CA ASP A 115 -38.59 -17.67 -5.03
C ASP A 115 -39.14 -18.12 -3.64
N GLY A 116 -38.25 -18.38 -2.68
CA GLY A 116 -38.60 -18.85 -1.34
C GLY A 116 -39.11 -20.29 -1.26
N ALA A 117 -39.01 -21.07 -2.35
CA ALA A 117 -39.56 -22.43 -2.41
C ALA A 117 -38.73 -23.45 -1.58
N SER A 118 -37.46 -23.20 -1.38
CA SER A 118 -36.58 -24.06 -0.59
C SER A 118 -35.65 -23.21 0.31
N VAL A 119 -35.32 -23.77 1.50
CA VAL A 119 -34.43 -23.11 2.48
C VAL A 119 -33.50 -24.11 3.16
N SER A 120 -32.29 -23.70 3.44
CA SER A 120 -31.27 -24.52 4.12
C SER A 120 -31.47 -24.60 5.64
N GLU A 121 -30.72 -25.49 6.31
CA GLU A 121 -30.48 -25.40 7.75
C GLU A 121 -29.69 -24.09 8.05
N PRO A 122 -29.76 -23.56 9.29
CA PRO A 122 -29.11 -22.33 9.66
C PRO A 122 -27.58 -22.51 9.87
N VAL A 123 -26.84 -21.43 9.68
CA VAL A 123 -25.40 -21.31 9.96
C VAL A 123 -25.13 -19.99 10.68
N ASP A 124 -24.06 -19.94 11.48
CA ASP A 124 -23.61 -18.74 12.16
C ASP A 124 -22.41 -18.13 11.42
N VAL A 125 -22.30 -16.81 11.45
CA VAL A 125 -21.22 -16.03 10.84
C VAL A 125 -20.38 -15.39 11.93
N LEU A 126 -19.09 -15.65 11.90
CA LEU A 126 -18.11 -15.19 12.89
C LEU A 126 -17.70 -13.73 12.63
N ALA A 127 -17.37 -13.00 13.69
CA ALA A 127 -16.65 -11.74 13.61
C ALA A 127 -15.13 -11.97 13.53
N ARG A 128 -14.41 -10.96 13.05
CA ARG A 128 -12.93 -10.99 13.01
C ARG A 128 -12.32 -11.22 14.40
N ASP A 129 -12.98 -10.70 15.46
CA ASP A 129 -12.51 -10.81 16.84
C ASP A 129 -12.97 -12.11 17.54
N ASP A 130 -13.75 -12.99 16.88
CA ASP A 130 -14.20 -14.27 17.41
C ASP A 130 -13.09 -15.32 17.27
N ALA A 131 -12.00 -15.15 18.04
CA ALA A 131 -10.89 -16.10 18.03
C ALA A 131 -11.23 -17.39 18.78
N PRO A 132 -10.76 -18.58 18.30
CA PRO A 132 -10.88 -19.84 19.04
C PRO A 132 -10.14 -19.81 20.38
N ASP A 133 -10.56 -20.69 21.30
CA ASP A 133 -9.77 -20.95 22.51
C ASP A 133 -8.37 -21.50 22.17
N GLN A 134 -7.35 -21.20 22.98
CA GLN A 134 -5.95 -21.65 22.78
C GLN A 134 -5.85 -23.16 22.56
N ALA A 135 -6.74 -23.95 23.13
CA ALA A 135 -6.76 -25.42 22.95
C ALA A 135 -6.99 -25.85 21.48
N PHE A 136 -7.59 -25.01 20.64
CA PHE A 136 -7.74 -25.27 19.21
C PHE A 136 -6.37 -25.23 18.52
N PHE A 137 -5.54 -24.24 18.84
CA PHE A 137 -4.20 -24.09 18.31
C PHE A 137 -3.22 -25.12 18.87
N ASP A 138 -3.26 -25.37 20.19
CA ASP A 138 -2.46 -26.40 20.87
C ASP A 138 -2.72 -27.81 20.33
N GLY A 139 -3.90 -28.03 19.74
CA GLY A 139 -4.28 -29.33 19.15
C GLY A 139 -3.64 -29.61 17.80
N GLN A 140 -3.05 -28.61 17.16
CA GLN A 140 -2.44 -28.73 15.84
C GLN A 140 -0.93 -29.02 15.98
N THR A 141 -0.40 -29.92 15.15
CA THR A 141 1.02 -30.25 15.14
C THR A 141 1.61 -29.99 13.77
N LEU A 142 2.63 -29.14 13.71
CA LEU A 142 3.34 -28.80 12.49
C LEU A 142 4.76 -29.39 12.54
N GLU A 143 5.11 -30.14 11.50
CA GLU A 143 6.43 -30.80 11.35
C GLU A 143 7.24 -30.10 10.25
N GLU A 144 8.53 -30.37 10.16
CA GLU A 144 9.36 -29.91 9.04
C GLU A 144 8.82 -30.40 7.70
N GLY A 145 8.64 -29.51 6.74
CA GLY A 145 8.06 -29.78 5.42
C GLY A 145 6.65 -29.20 5.26
N VAL A 146 5.87 -29.84 4.39
CA VAL A 146 4.50 -29.40 4.07
C VAL A 146 3.52 -29.78 5.17
N ASN A 147 2.68 -28.84 5.56
CA ASN A 147 1.63 -29.00 6.56
C ASN A 147 0.35 -28.30 6.07
N TYR A 148 -0.78 -28.64 6.68
CA TYR A 148 -2.06 -27.97 6.49
C TYR A 148 -2.55 -27.46 7.85
N VAL A 149 -2.62 -26.13 8.00
CA VAL A 149 -3.08 -25.47 9.23
C VAL A 149 -4.58 -25.28 9.15
N GLU A 150 -5.34 -25.76 10.13
CA GLU A 150 -6.79 -25.61 10.19
C GLU A 150 -7.15 -24.23 10.77
N MET A 151 -7.97 -23.48 10.04
CA MET A 151 -8.50 -22.17 10.44
C MET A 151 -9.79 -22.35 11.25
N ARG A 152 -10.22 -21.30 11.95
CA ARG A 152 -11.41 -21.30 12.82
C ARG A 152 -12.72 -21.68 12.10
N ASP A 153 -12.78 -21.52 10.79
CA ASP A 153 -13.93 -21.86 9.95
C ASP A 153 -13.81 -23.25 9.27
N GLY A 154 -12.73 -24.00 9.60
CA GLY A 154 -12.46 -25.32 9.04
C GLY A 154 -11.69 -25.30 7.73
N THR A 155 -11.41 -24.12 7.14
CA THR A 155 -10.53 -24.00 5.98
C THR A 155 -9.11 -24.45 6.37
N THR A 156 -8.41 -25.13 5.45
CA THR A 156 -7.01 -25.54 5.67
C THR A 156 -6.05 -24.74 4.81
N LEU A 157 -5.03 -24.12 5.41
CA LEU A 157 -4.00 -23.39 4.69
C LEU A 157 -2.71 -24.21 4.57
N ALA A 158 -2.15 -24.27 3.37
CA ALA A 158 -0.86 -24.88 3.14
C ALA A 158 0.26 -24.06 3.77
N ALA A 159 1.09 -24.71 4.57
CA ALA A 159 2.25 -24.14 5.23
C ALA A 159 3.47 -25.00 5.02
N THR A 160 4.61 -24.42 4.70
CA THR A 160 5.89 -25.14 4.64
C THR A 160 6.81 -24.66 5.76
N VAL A 161 7.12 -25.56 6.68
CA VAL A 161 8.05 -25.35 7.79
C VAL A 161 9.45 -25.75 7.37
N ARG A 162 10.43 -24.87 7.61
CA ARG A 162 11.87 -25.16 7.40
C ARG A 162 12.65 -24.79 8.64
N PHE A 163 13.41 -25.77 9.17
CA PHE A 163 14.34 -25.49 10.27
C PHE A 163 15.63 -24.89 9.73
N PRO A 164 16.35 -24.07 10.53
CA PRO A 164 17.52 -23.35 10.05
C PRO A 164 18.62 -24.29 9.55
N SER A 165 19.06 -24.04 8.30
CA SER A 165 20.17 -24.78 7.68
C SER A 165 21.52 -24.47 8.35
N PHE A 166 21.61 -23.32 9.00
CA PHE A 166 22.80 -22.82 9.70
C PHE A 166 22.42 -22.46 11.14
N PRO A 167 22.18 -23.47 12.02
CA PRO A 167 21.83 -23.21 13.41
C PRO A 167 22.97 -22.46 14.10
N ARG A 168 22.62 -21.50 14.94
CA ARG A 168 23.57 -20.70 15.70
C ARG A 168 24.04 -21.47 16.93
N ASP A 169 25.25 -21.15 17.42
CA ASP A 169 25.82 -21.77 18.62
C ASP A 169 25.01 -21.50 19.92
N ASP A 170 24.19 -20.41 19.91
CA ASP A 170 23.32 -20.00 21.01
C ASP A 170 21.93 -20.67 20.97
N VAL A 171 21.60 -21.43 19.91
CA VAL A 171 20.35 -22.19 19.76
C VAL A 171 20.60 -23.68 20.06
N PRO A 172 19.80 -24.33 20.92
CA PRO A 172 19.93 -25.76 21.19
C PRO A 172 19.81 -26.61 19.92
N GLU A 173 20.53 -27.75 19.87
CA GLU A 173 20.36 -28.73 18.80
C GLU A 173 18.91 -29.29 18.82
N GLY A 174 18.18 -29.07 17.72
CA GLY A 174 16.76 -29.47 17.59
C GLY A 174 15.77 -28.40 18.10
N GLY A 175 16.23 -27.20 18.37
CA GLY A 175 15.38 -26.08 18.82
C GLY A 175 15.22 -25.98 20.34
N PRO A 176 14.31 -25.15 20.86
CA PRO A 176 13.40 -24.29 20.06
C PRO A 176 14.13 -23.18 19.30
N TYR A 177 13.59 -22.80 18.14
CA TYR A 177 14.16 -21.82 17.22
C TYR A 177 13.40 -20.49 17.27
N PRO A 178 14.06 -19.32 17.18
CA PRO A 178 13.39 -18.10 16.81
C PRO A 178 12.74 -18.30 15.44
N THR A 179 11.49 -17.86 15.27
CA THR A 179 10.67 -18.27 14.14
C THR A 179 10.04 -17.04 13.45
N VAL A 180 10.03 -17.05 12.12
CA VAL A 180 9.36 -16.04 11.31
C VAL A 180 8.40 -16.66 10.30
N ILE A 181 7.30 -15.95 10.03
CA ILE A 181 6.25 -16.32 9.09
C ILE A 181 6.28 -15.35 7.90
N ASN A 182 6.17 -15.89 6.68
CA ASN A 182 5.83 -15.15 5.47
C ASN A 182 4.50 -15.68 4.96
N MET A 183 3.50 -14.82 4.82
CA MET A 183 2.15 -15.20 4.40
C MET A 183 1.70 -14.32 3.24
N SER A 184 1.38 -14.94 2.10
CA SER A 184 0.93 -14.19 0.90
C SER A 184 0.31 -15.10 -0.16
N GLY A 185 -0.18 -14.48 -1.25
CA GLY A 185 -0.60 -15.18 -2.47
C GLY A 185 0.55 -15.62 -3.37
N TYR A 186 1.81 -15.21 -3.10
CA TYR A 186 2.98 -15.52 -3.94
C TYR A 186 3.58 -16.92 -3.73
N SER A 187 2.81 -17.85 -3.21
CA SER A 187 3.26 -19.24 -3.01
C SER A 187 4.42 -19.44 -2.03
N PRO A 188 4.45 -18.77 -0.85
CA PRO A 188 5.51 -18.98 0.14
C PRO A 188 5.51 -20.39 0.73
N ALA A 189 4.39 -21.11 0.66
CA ALA A 189 4.29 -22.52 1.06
C ALA A 189 4.85 -23.49 0.01
N ASN A 190 5.39 -23.03 -1.12
CA ASN A 190 6.02 -23.89 -2.11
C ASN A 190 7.22 -24.65 -1.49
N PRO A 191 7.18 -25.99 -1.37
CA PRO A 191 8.24 -26.75 -0.69
C PRO A 191 9.56 -26.81 -1.48
N TYR A 192 9.52 -26.52 -2.78
CA TYR A 192 10.69 -26.59 -3.67
C TYR A 192 11.43 -25.26 -3.79
N SER A 193 10.81 -24.16 -3.37
CA SER A 193 11.40 -22.82 -3.43
C SER A 193 10.90 -21.97 -2.26
N ALA A 194 11.77 -21.17 -1.64
CA ALA A 194 11.38 -20.23 -0.61
C ALA A 194 11.57 -18.79 -1.11
N PRO A 195 10.72 -17.84 -0.66
CA PRO A 195 10.93 -16.42 -0.89
C PRO A 195 12.28 -15.93 -0.37
N PRO A 196 12.87 -14.88 -0.96
CA PRO A 196 14.17 -14.35 -0.54
C PRO A 196 14.26 -14.03 0.94
N GLU A 197 13.22 -13.47 1.55
CA GLU A 197 13.17 -13.10 2.96
C GLU A 197 13.30 -14.32 3.87
N LEU A 198 12.64 -15.42 3.53
CA LEU A 198 12.75 -16.67 4.27
C LEU A 198 14.13 -17.32 4.10
N LEU A 199 14.75 -17.22 2.92
CA LEU A 199 16.13 -17.68 2.71
C LEU A 199 17.14 -16.87 3.52
N LEU A 200 16.92 -15.56 3.63
CA LEU A 200 17.76 -14.67 4.43
C LEU A 200 17.57 -14.93 5.93
N ALA A 201 16.33 -15.14 6.39
CA ALA A 201 16.04 -15.52 7.79
C ALA A 201 16.64 -16.88 8.15
N ASP A 202 16.57 -17.89 7.26
CA ASP A 202 17.24 -19.18 7.43
C ASP A 202 18.77 -19.00 7.64
N ALA A 203 19.40 -18.14 6.81
CA ALA A 203 20.83 -17.83 6.94
C ALA A 203 21.20 -17.13 8.27
N LEU A 204 20.22 -16.46 8.92
CA LEU A 204 20.37 -15.86 10.24
C LEU A 204 20.09 -16.82 11.38
N GLY A 205 19.65 -18.07 11.10
CA GLY A 205 19.37 -19.12 12.07
C GLY A 205 17.94 -19.12 12.61
N TYR A 206 16.99 -18.58 11.87
CA TYR A 206 15.56 -18.65 12.17
C TYR A 206 14.92 -19.90 11.55
N ALA A 207 13.96 -20.50 12.24
CA ALA A 207 12.98 -21.35 11.58
C ALA A 207 12.04 -20.48 10.77
N THR A 208 11.64 -20.98 9.60
CA THR A 208 10.82 -20.21 8.67
C THR A 208 9.55 -20.97 8.30
N VAL A 209 8.42 -20.25 8.27
CA VAL A 209 7.12 -20.78 7.87
C VAL A 209 6.58 -19.96 6.73
N GLY A 210 6.48 -20.56 5.55
CA GLY A 210 5.83 -19.94 4.40
C GLY A 210 4.38 -20.43 4.31
N VAL A 211 3.40 -19.53 4.30
CA VAL A 211 1.96 -19.86 4.30
C VAL A 211 1.27 -19.21 3.11
N ASN A 212 0.59 -20.03 2.31
CA ASN A 212 -0.27 -19.53 1.25
C ASN A 212 -1.59 -19.00 1.81
N LEU A 213 -2.02 -17.85 1.32
CA LEU A 213 -3.36 -17.32 1.62
C LEU A 213 -4.45 -18.30 1.14
N ARG A 214 -5.66 -18.21 1.76
CA ARG A 214 -6.82 -18.95 1.27
C ARG A 214 -7.06 -18.68 -0.21
N GLY A 215 -7.48 -19.69 -0.94
CA GLY A 215 -7.71 -19.57 -2.38
C GLY A 215 -6.45 -19.51 -3.24
N THR A 216 -5.24 -19.79 -2.70
CA THR A 216 -3.98 -19.78 -3.47
C THR A 216 -3.16 -21.05 -3.26
N GLY A 217 -2.43 -21.48 -4.29
CA GLY A 217 -1.56 -22.66 -4.24
C GLY A 217 -2.27 -23.91 -3.73
N CYS A 218 -1.73 -24.58 -2.70
CA CYS A 218 -2.36 -25.74 -2.06
C CYS A 218 -3.27 -25.39 -0.86
N SER A 219 -3.51 -24.11 -0.56
CA SER A 219 -4.47 -23.70 0.49
C SER A 219 -5.91 -23.88 0.03
N GLY A 220 -6.81 -24.20 0.95
CA GLY A 220 -8.25 -24.29 0.72
C GLY A 220 -8.93 -22.91 0.68
N GLY A 221 -10.26 -22.91 0.57
CA GLY A 221 -11.06 -21.71 0.49
C GLY A 221 -10.96 -20.97 -0.84
N SER A 222 -11.40 -19.72 -0.86
CA SER A 222 -11.36 -18.81 -2.01
C SER A 222 -10.57 -17.54 -1.67
N LEU A 223 -9.90 -16.95 -2.66
CA LEU A 223 -9.16 -15.70 -2.53
C LEU A 223 -10.14 -14.55 -2.29
N SER A 224 -9.93 -13.79 -1.21
CA SER A 224 -10.81 -12.71 -0.78
C SER A 224 -10.09 -11.37 -0.54
N PHE A 225 -8.89 -11.19 -1.03
CA PHE A 225 -8.07 -9.97 -1.06
C PHE A 225 -8.23 -9.05 0.18
N PHE A 226 -7.51 -9.39 1.26
CA PHE A 226 -7.52 -8.67 2.55
C PHE A 226 -8.88 -8.58 3.26
N GLU A 227 -9.89 -9.31 2.82
CA GLU A 227 -11.19 -9.36 3.49
C GLU A 227 -11.10 -10.06 4.87
N GLY A 228 -12.15 -9.92 5.67
CA GLY A 228 -12.19 -10.38 7.06
C GLY A 228 -11.74 -11.82 7.30
N SER A 229 -12.13 -12.74 6.40
CA SER A 229 -11.74 -14.14 6.49
C SER A 229 -10.22 -14.33 6.33
N GLN A 230 -9.61 -13.67 5.34
CA GLN A 230 -8.16 -13.75 5.09
C GLN A 230 -7.34 -13.13 6.23
N VAL A 231 -7.85 -12.04 6.82
CA VAL A 231 -7.20 -11.36 7.95
C VAL A 231 -7.26 -12.22 9.21
N ALA A 232 -8.42 -12.87 9.46
CA ALA A 232 -8.58 -13.81 10.58
C ALA A 232 -7.71 -15.07 10.43
N ASP A 233 -7.49 -15.55 9.20
CA ASP A 233 -6.52 -16.64 8.93
C ASP A 233 -5.12 -16.29 9.42
N GLY A 234 -4.69 -15.06 9.22
CA GLY A 234 -3.38 -14.62 9.68
C GLY A 234 -3.23 -14.70 11.21
N TYR A 235 -4.27 -14.34 11.95
CA TYR A 235 -4.34 -14.55 13.39
C TYR A 235 -4.18 -16.04 13.75
N ASP A 236 -4.99 -16.88 13.11
CA ASP A 236 -5.00 -18.34 13.40
C ASP A 236 -3.65 -18.98 13.06
N VAL A 237 -3.01 -18.58 11.97
CA VAL A 237 -1.67 -19.04 11.59
C VAL A 237 -0.62 -18.65 12.63
N VAL A 238 -0.61 -17.38 13.08
CA VAL A 238 0.31 -16.91 14.12
C VAL A 238 0.19 -17.77 15.39
N GLU A 239 -1.03 -17.96 15.88
CA GLU A 239 -1.30 -18.71 17.10
C GLU A 239 -0.97 -20.20 16.96
N ALA A 240 -1.31 -20.81 15.80
CA ALA A 240 -1.00 -22.24 15.55
C ALA A 240 0.50 -22.50 15.43
N VAL A 241 1.26 -21.59 14.80
CA VAL A 241 2.74 -21.73 14.71
C VAL A 241 3.38 -21.48 16.07
N ALA A 242 2.96 -20.43 16.80
CA ALA A 242 3.51 -20.10 18.11
C ALA A 242 3.30 -21.21 19.15
N ALA A 243 2.22 -22.00 19.01
CA ALA A 243 1.91 -23.14 19.90
C ALA A 243 2.88 -24.33 19.74
N GLN A 244 3.77 -24.35 18.74
CA GLN A 244 4.64 -25.48 18.48
C GLN A 244 5.83 -25.55 19.46
N ASP A 245 6.16 -26.74 19.94
CA ASP A 245 7.29 -26.98 20.90
C ASP A 245 8.66 -26.55 20.35
N TRP A 246 8.80 -26.45 19.00
CA TRP A 246 10.04 -26.03 18.34
C TRP A 246 10.15 -24.49 18.16
N VAL A 247 9.14 -23.72 18.55
CA VAL A 247 9.14 -22.24 18.50
C VAL A 247 9.69 -21.68 19.80
N ALA A 248 10.73 -20.86 19.71
CA ALA A 248 11.33 -20.21 20.87
C ALA A 248 10.38 -19.17 21.46
N ASN A 249 10.31 -19.09 22.79
CA ASN A 249 9.49 -18.15 23.55
C ASN A 249 7.97 -18.28 23.32
N SER A 250 7.51 -19.23 22.54
CA SER A 250 6.12 -19.36 22.07
C SER A 250 5.64 -18.07 21.38
N GLU A 251 6.50 -17.40 20.66
CA GLU A 251 6.20 -16.17 19.91
C GLU A 251 6.87 -16.22 18.54
N VAL A 252 6.26 -15.56 17.54
CA VAL A 252 6.74 -15.52 16.17
C VAL A 252 6.82 -14.09 15.65
N GLY A 253 7.73 -13.84 14.70
CA GLY A 253 7.73 -12.60 13.90
C GLY A 253 7.08 -12.83 12.55
N MET A 254 6.67 -11.76 11.87
CA MET A 254 6.30 -11.80 10.47
C MET A 254 7.28 -11.00 9.62
N VAL A 255 7.57 -11.50 8.40
CA VAL A 255 8.55 -10.92 7.48
C VAL A 255 8.02 -10.94 6.04
N GLY A 256 8.34 -9.91 5.25
CA GLY A 256 7.99 -9.90 3.83
C GLY A 256 8.09 -8.53 3.19
N ILE A 257 8.34 -8.55 1.89
CA ILE A 257 8.33 -7.38 1.01
C ILE A 257 7.11 -7.43 0.10
N SER A 258 6.46 -6.28 -0.17
CA SER A 258 5.27 -6.25 -1.05
C SER A 258 4.05 -6.95 -0.43
N TYR A 259 3.38 -7.82 -1.15
CA TYR A 259 2.18 -8.54 -0.70
C TYR A 259 2.35 -9.16 0.71
N PRO A 260 3.40 -9.96 1.02
CA PRO A 260 3.59 -10.45 2.39
C PRO A 260 3.99 -9.34 3.38
N GLY A 261 4.43 -8.18 2.95
CA GLY A 261 4.59 -6.97 3.77
C GLY A 261 3.23 -6.37 4.13
N ILE A 262 2.37 -6.19 3.14
CA ILE A 262 1.01 -5.67 3.31
C ILE A 262 0.18 -6.60 4.21
N THR A 263 0.25 -7.92 3.99
CA THR A 263 -0.45 -8.92 4.81
C THR A 263 -0.12 -8.78 6.30
N GLN A 264 1.12 -8.43 6.67
CA GLN A 264 1.51 -8.23 8.06
C GLN A 264 0.75 -7.11 8.74
N LEU A 265 0.46 -6.00 8.01
CA LEU A 265 -0.28 -4.86 8.56
C LEU A 265 -1.70 -5.28 8.94
N PHE A 266 -2.37 -6.07 8.09
CA PHE A 266 -3.69 -6.60 8.36
C PHE A 266 -3.67 -7.60 9.52
N VAL A 267 -2.75 -8.56 9.52
CA VAL A 267 -2.64 -9.57 10.57
C VAL A 267 -2.33 -8.93 11.93
N ALA A 268 -1.35 -8.03 12.00
CA ALA A 268 -0.98 -7.37 13.25
C ALA A 268 -2.11 -6.49 13.82
N SER A 269 -2.99 -5.94 12.96
CA SER A 269 -4.16 -5.17 13.40
C SER A 269 -5.19 -6.02 14.15
N THR A 270 -5.17 -7.37 14.01
CA THR A 270 -6.00 -8.30 14.78
C THR A 270 -5.39 -8.63 16.15
N GLN A 271 -4.19 -8.16 16.46
CA GLN A 271 -3.50 -8.28 17.75
C GLN A 271 -3.33 -9.74 18.24
N PRO A 272 -2.72 -10.66 17.45
CA PRO A 272 -2.48 -12.02 17.91
C PRO A 272 -1.57 -12.00 19.15
N PRO A 273 -1.95 -12.65 20.26
CA PRO A 273 -1.18 -12.60 21.52
C PRO A 273 0.27 -13.06 21.44
N HIS A 274 0.58 -13.92 20.46
CA HIS A 274 1.92 -14.51 20.30
C HIS A 274 2.68 -13.94 19.08
N LEU A 275 2.23 -12.80 18.53
CA LEU A 275 2.99 -12.04 17.53
C LEU A 275 4.02 -11.15 18.25
N ALA A 276 5.31 -11.39 18.03
CA ALA A 276 6.40 -10.65 18.67
C ALA A 276 6.73 -9.33 17.98
N ALA A 277 6.71 -9.31 16.64
CA ALA A 277 7.08 -8.16 15.82
C ALA A 277 6.69 -8.39 14.36
N ILE A 278 6.58 -7.30 13.59
CA ILE A 278 6.39 -7.35 12.14
C ILE A 278 7.46 -6.53 11.41
N SER A 279 7.80 -6.96 10.19
CA SER A 279 8.74 -6.23 9.33
C SER A 279 8.17 -6.02 7.92
N PRO A 280 7.15 -5.16 7.77
CA PRO A 280 6.56 -4.82 6.49
C PRO A 280 7.52 -3.96 5.65
N MET A 281 7.84 -4.42 4.43
CA MET A 281 8.74 -3.72 3.52
C MET A 281 8.03 -3.42 2.21
N SER A 282 8.22 -2.22 1.65
CA SER A 282 7.66 -1.78 0.37
C SER A 282 6.16 -2.07 0.28
N VAL A 283 5.38 -1.41 1.12
CA VAL A 283 3.94 -1.64 1.30
C VAL A 283 3.11 -0.47 0.76
N ILE A 284 1.80 -0.67 0.65
CA ILE A 284 0.82 0.39 0.37
C ILE A 284 0.18 0.87 1.66
N ASP A 285 -0.34 2.07 1.67
CA ASP A 285 -1.21 2.63 2.70
C ASP A 285 -2.68 2.54 2.31
N ASP A 286 -2.99 2.86 1.06
CA ASP A 286 -4.32 2.87 0.48
C ASP A 286 -4.36 2.09 -0.85
N SER A 287 -5.42 1.30 -1.03
CA SER A 287 -5.62 0.50 -2.25
C SER A 287 -6.15 1.34 -3.42
N TYR A 288 -6.82 2.47 -3.15
CA TYR A 288 -7.38 3.34 -4.17
C TYR A 288 -6.34 4.39 -4.64
N ASP A 289 -6.11 5.46 -3.88
CA ASP A 289 -5.27 6.60 -4.30
C ASP A 289 -3.78 6.24 -4.33
N GLY A 290 -3.34 5.35 -3.46
CA GLY A 290 -1.94 4.92 -3.40
C GLY A 290 -1.45 4.15 -4.64
N VAL A 291 -2.30 3.31 -5.25
CA VAL A 291 -1.89 2.41 -6.35
C VAL A 291 -2.95 2.23 -7.44
N GLY A 292 -4.22 2.00 -7.07
CA GLY A 292 -5.27 1.64 -8.02
C GLY A 292 -5.71 2.80 -8.92
N TYR A 293 -5.96 3.94 -8.30
CA TYR A 293 -6.49 5.15 -8.93
C TYR A 293 -5.77 6.41 -8.44
N PRO A 294 -4.46 6.55 -8.62
CA PRO A 294 -3.73 7.72 -8.14
C PRO A 294 -4.34 9.01 -8.74
N GLY A 295 -4.77 9.92 -7.86
CA GLY A 295 -5.49 11.12 -8.25
C GLY A 295 -6.83 10.87 -8.97
N GLY A 296 -7.45 9.70 -8.78
CA GLY A 296 -8.70 9.30 -9.44
C GLY A 296 -8.54 8.77 -10.87
N ILE A 297 -7.31 8.46 -11.31
CA ILE A 297 -7.00 7.95 -12.66
C ILE A 297 -6.58 6.48 -12.57
N PHE A 298 -7.28 5.59 -13.26
CA PHE A 298 -7.00 4.17 -13.20
C PHE A 298 -5.56 3.85 -13.68
N ASN A 299 -4.79 3.18 -12.83
CA ASN A 299 -3.46 2.66 -13.15
C ASN A 299 -3.58 1.34 -13.93
N SER A 300 -3.73 1.45 -15.25
CA SER A 300 -3.79 0.33 -16.19
C SER A 300 -2.43 -0.36 -16.40
N GLY A 301 -1.36 0.20 -15.84
CA GLY A 301 -0.04 -0.40 -15.81
C GLY A 301 0.09 -1.42 -14.69
N PHE A 302 0.84 -1.04 -13.62
CA PHE A 302 1.19 -1.95 -12.53
C PHE A 302 -0.03 -2.54 -11.81
N ALA A 303 -1.03 -1.71 -11.46
CA ALA A 303 -2.16 -2.21 -10.67
C ALA A 303 -2.95 -3.30 -11.41
N GLN A 304 -3.23 -3.08 -12.70
CA GLN A 304 -3.89 -4.10 -13.53
C GLN A 304 -3.00 -5.32 -13.79
N GLU A 305 -1.72 -5.12 -14.08
CA GLU A 305 -0.78 -6.23 -14.33
C GLU A 305 -0.65 -7.12 -13.09
N TRP A 306 -0.50 -6.52 -11.90
CA TRP A 306 -0.35 -7.24 -10.65
C TRP A 306 -1.61 -8.04 -10.30
N THR A 307 -2.80 -7.42 -10.37
CA THR A 307 -4.07 -8.11 -10.09
C THR A 307 -4.33 -9.24 -11.08
N THR A 308 -3.95 -9.09 -12.35
CA THR A 308 -4.02 -10.15 -13.36
C THR A 308 -3.12 -11.34 -12.97
N ASN A 309 -1.85 -11.07 -12.66
CA ASN A 309 -0.91 -12.13 -12.30
C ASN A 309 -1.32 -12.89 -11.03
N VAL A 310 -1.80 -12.17 -10.00
CA VAL A 310 -2.29 -12.80 -8.76
C VAL A 310 -3.53 -13.66 -9.03
N SER A 311 -4.44 -13.21 -9.89
CA SER A 311 -5.63 -13.97 -10.27
C SER A 311 -5.28 -15.24 -11.05
N GLU A 312 -4.35 -15.15 -12.03
CA GLU A 312 -3.87 -16.29 -12.81
C GLU A 312 -3.15 -17.33 -11.92
N ASP A 313 -2.32 -16.88 -10.96
CA ASP A 313 -1.64 -17.74 -9.99
C ASP A 313 -2.61 -18.40 -8.99
N ALA A 314 -3.77 -17.78 -8.77
CA ALA A 314 -4.82 -18.33 -7.90
C ALA A 314 -5.82 -19.24 -8.62
N GLU A 315 -5.71 -19.46 -9.92
CA GLU A 315 -6.54 -20.42 -10.63
C GLU A 315 -6.33 -21.85 -10.12
N ALA A 316 -7.33 -22.71 -10.33
CA ALA A 316 -7.23 -24.11 -9.95
C ALA A 316 -6.04 -24.79 -10.66
N PHE A 317 -5.27 -25.56 -9.90
CA PHE A 317 -4.06 -26.25 -10.37
C PHE A 317 -2.94 -25.32 -10.86
N SER A 318 -2.93 -24.06 -10.41
CA SER A 318 -1.86 -23.10 -10.62
C SER A 318 -1.29 -22.67 -9.23
N PRO A 319 0.00 -22.33 -9.17
CA PRO A 319 1.10 -22.47 -10.12
C PRO A 319 1.62 -23.93 -10.26
N ASP A 320 2.61 -24.14 -11.12
CA ASP A 320 3.12 -25.49 -11.50
C ASP A 320 3.45 -26.43 -10.33
N TYR A 321 3.91 -25.90 -9.19
CA TYR A 321 4.27 -26.72 -8.03
C TYR A 321 3.05 -27.42 -7.41
N VAL A 322 1.84 -26.88 -7.57
CA VAL A 322 0.58 -27.49 -7.11
C VAL A 322 0.38 -28.85 -7.80
N ASN A 323 0.53 -28.88 -9.14
CA ASN A 323 0.45 -30.12 -9.90
C ASN A 323 1.53 -31.12 -9.48
N GLN A 324 2.76 -30.63 -9.20
CA GLN A 324 3.82 -31.49 -8.71
C GLN A 324 3.48 -32.12 -7.34
N GLN A 325 2.92 -31.35 -6.40
CA GLN A 325 2.48 -31.87 -5.09
C GLN A 325 1.39 -32.94 -5.24
N ILE A 326 0.39 -32.68 -6.10
CA ILE A 326 -0.69 -33.63 -6.39
C ILE A 326 -0.13 -34.92 -7.04
N ASP A 327 0.78 -34.80 -8.01
CA ASP A 327 1.44 -35.93 -8.65
C ASP A 327 2.29 -36.75 -7.65
N GLU A 328 2.83 -36.15 -6.62
CA GLU A 328 3.55 -36.80 -5.53
C GLU A 328 2.61 -37.45 -4.51
N GLY A 329 1.30 -37.24 -4.60
CA GLY A 329 0.25 -37.90 -3.83
C GLY A 329 -0.32 -37.06 -2.68
N ASP A 330 -0.23 -35.73 -2.76
CA ASP A 330 -0.84 -34.80 -1.81
C ASP A 330 -2.36 -34.68 -2.09
N GLU A 331 -3.16 -35.49 -1.39
CA GLU A 331 -4.62 -35.53 -1.54
C GLU A 331 -5.30 -34.27 -0.98
N ASP A 332 -4.70 -33.63 0.02
CA ASP A 332 -5.22 -32.38 0.61
C ASP A 332 -5.03 -31.21 -0.38
N CYS A 333 -3.87 -31.12 -1.04
CA CYS A 333 -3.65 -30.13 -2.10
C CYS A 333 -4.65 -30.28 -3.24
N GLU A 334 -4.96 -31.52 -3.68
CA GLU A 334 -5.95 -31.78 -4.72
C GLU A 334 -7.36 -31.35 -4.28
N ALA A 335 -7.77 -31.73 -3.07
CA ALA A 335 -9.09 -31.39 -2.51
C ALA A 335 -9.27 -29.87 -2.36
N ASN A 336 -8.23 -29.16 -1.97
CA ASN A 336 -8.24 -27.71 -1.76
C ASN A 336 -8.38 -26.88 -3.05
N GLN A 337 -8.36 -27.49 -4.24
CA GLN A 337 -8.61 -26.79 -5.51
C GLN A 337 -10.11 -26.53 -5.78
N GLY A 338 -11.00 -27.10 -4.99
CA GLY A 338 -12.45 -27.15 -5.30
C GLY A 338 -13.19 -25.82 -5.30
N LEU A 339 -12.67 -24.76 -4.63
CA LEU A 339 -13.35 -23.47 -4.49
C LEU A 339 -12.72 -22.34 -5.31
N ARG A 340 -11.84 -22.64 -6.25
CA ARG A 340 -11.15 -21.61 -7.07
C ARG A 340 -12.09 -20.81 -7.95
N SER A 341 -13.23 -21.39 -8.35
CA SER A 341 -14.31 -20.67 -9.05
C SER A 341 -14.95 -19.55 -8.23
N GLN A 342 -14.78 -19.57 -6.90
CA GLN A 342 -15.24 -18.55 -5.97
C GLN A 342 -14.19 -17.49 -5.63
N ASN A 343 -13.00 -17.52 -6.27
CA ASN A 343 -12.02 -16.47 -6.13
C ASN A 343 -12.57 -15.14 -6.65
N LEU A 344 -12.23 -14.03 -5.97
CA LEU A 344 -12.60 -12.69 -6.44
C LEU A 344 -11.99 -12.40 -7.82
N ASP A 345 -12.77 -11.79 -8.70
CA ASP A 345 -12.26 -11.16 -9.92
C ASP A 345 -11.57 -9.83 -9.55
N LEU A 346 -10.30 -9.90 -9.19
CA LEU A 346 -9.54 -8.72 -8.76
C LEU A 346 -9.43 -7.67 -9.87
N VAL A 347 -9.33 -8.13 -11.13
CA VAL A 347 -9.19 -7.22 -12.30
C VAL A 347 -10.51 -6.50 -12.56
N GLY A 348 -11.60 -7.27 -12.70
CA GLY A 348 -12.92 -6.69 -12.94
C GLY A 348 -13.38 -5.80 -11.79
N GLY A 349 -13.12 -6.22 -10.55
CA GLY A 349 -13.43 -5.43 -9.35
C GLY A 349 -12.68 -4.10 -9.32
N LEU A 350 -11.36 -4.12 -9.59
CA LEU A 350 -10.57 -2.89 -9.63
C LEU A 350 -11.05 -1.93 -10.73
N GLN A 351 -11.34 -2.44 -11.94
CA GLN A 351 -11.81 -1.61 -13.05
C GLN A 351 -13.24 -1.04 -12.86
N ALA A 352 -14.04 -1.66 -12.01
CA ALA A 352 -15.43 -1.22 -11.77
C ALA A 352 -15.54 0.00 -10.82
N GLU A 353 -14.45 0.42 -10.18
CA GLU A 353 -14.45 1.40 -9.09
C GLU A 353 -13.75 2.72 -9.43
N PRO A 354 -14.26 3.51 -10.39
CA PRO A 354 -13.62 4.78 -10.76
C PRO A 354 -13.71 5.84 -9.65
N TYR A 355 -14.57 5.64 -8.66
CA TYR A 355 -14.75 6.52 -7.51
C TYR A 355 -14.44 5.77 -6.21
N PHE A 356 -13.93 6.51 -5.24
CA PHE A 356 -13.68 5.98 -3.90
C PHE A 356 -15.01 5.68 -3.18
N ASP A 357 -15.13 4.46 -2.67
CA ASP A 357 -16.21 4.01 -1.81
C ASP A 357 -15.63 3.51 -0.50
N GLU A 358 -15.89 4.21 0.59
CA GLU A 358 -15.39 3.89 1.94
C GLU A 358 -15.81 2.48 2.41
N GLU A 359 -17.04 2.02 2.11
CA GLU A 359 -17.51 0.70 2.52
C GLU A 359 -16.77 -0.43 1.79
N ARG A 360 -16.26 -0.15 0.59
CA ARG A 360 -15.56 -1.13 -0.25
C ARG A 360 -14.05 -1.08 -0.08
N MET A 361 -13.45 0.12 -0.14
CA MET A 361 -12.01 0.31 -0.14
C MET A 361 -11.43 0.48 1.27
N GLY A 362 -12.18 1.09 2.18
CA GLY A 362 -11.72 1.31 3.56
C GLY A 362 -11.25 0.04 4.29
N PRO A 363 -12.00 -1.09 4.25
CA PRO A 363 -11.58 -2.33 4.91
C PRO A 363 -10.31 -2.98 4.34
N ILE A 364 -9.92 -2.66 3.10
CA ILE A 364 -8.74 -3.22 2.41
C ILE A 364 -7.61 -2.19 2.25
N SER A 365 -7.68 -1.05 2.95
CA SER A 365 -6.64 -0.03 3.02
C SER A 365 -5.95 -0.07 4.39
N PRO A 366 -4.64 -0.40 4.44
CA PRO A 366 -3.90 -0.56 5.70
C PRO A 366 -3.95 0.67 6.60
N GLU A 367 -3.99 1.87 6.03
CA GLU A 367 -4.01 3.13 6.77
C GLU A 367 -5.17 3.23 7.78
N ASN A 368 -6.27 2.52 7.55
CA ASN A 368 -7.43 2.48 8.44
C ASN A 368 -7.31 1.46 9.58
N LEU A 369 -6.21 0.71 9.65
CA LEU A 369 -6.03 -0.39 10.59
C LEU A 369 -4.70 -0.34 11.38
N VAL A 370 -3.71 0.41 10.91
CA VAL A 370 -2.36 0.42 11.51
C VAL A 370 -2.32 1.04 12.91
N ASP A 371 -3.31 1.82 13.29
CA ASP A 371 -3.48 2.37 14.65
C ASP A 371 -3.75 1.30 15.71
N ARG A 372 -4.20 0.11 15.29
CA ARG A 372 -4.44 -1.07 16.15
C ARG A 372 -3.19 -1.92 16.37
N ILE A 373 -2.10 -1.68 15.64
CA ILE A 373 -0.86 -2.47 15.75
C ILE A 373 -0.13 -2.10 17.03
N GLU A 374 0.01 -3.07 17.95
CA GLU A 374 0.65 -2.86 19.26
C GLU A 374 2.09 -3.42 19.30
N VAL A 375 2.47 -4.30 18.35
CA VAL A 375 3.79 -4.93 18.31
C VAL A 375 4.84 -4.00 17.68
N PRO A 376 6.14 -4.20 17.95
CA PRO A 376 7.23 -3.51 17.25
C PRO A 376 7.17 -3.66 15.74
N VAL A 377 7.46 -2.57 15.02
CA VAL A 377 7.38 -2.49 13.56
C VAL A 377 8.72 -2.03 12.97
N PHE A 378 9.27 -2.80 12.03
CA PHE A 378 10.35 -2.40 11.14
C PHE A 378 9.79 -2.18 9.74
N LEU A 379 9.76 -0.94 9.25
CA LEU A 379 9.20 -0.60 7.95
C LEU A 379 10.29 -0.06 7.02
N THR A 380 10.29 -0.51 5.77
CA THR A 380 11.08 0.14 4.72
C THR A 380 10.17 0.61 3.59
N GLY A 381 10.47 1.77 3.01
CA GLY A 381 9.70 2.31 1.91
C GLY A 381 10.56 3.18 0.99
N GLN A 382 10.21 3.19 -0.30
CA GLN A 382 10.94 3.89 -1.36
C GLN A 382 10.01 4.90 -2.04
N TRP A 383 10.52 6.15 -2.18
CA TRP A 383 9.71 7.25 -2.71
C TRP A 383 9.26 7.05 -4.17
N GLN A 384 10.12 6.43 -4.99
CA GLN A 384 9.86 6.21 -6.41
C GLN A 384 9.56 4.74 -6.72
N ASP A 385 9.14 3.97 -5.71
CA ASP A 385 8.70 2.59 -5.88
C ASP A 385 7.73 2.48 -7.06
N GLU A 386 8.11 1.71 -8.08
CA GLU A 386 7.34 1.56 -9.31
C GLU A 386 6.18 0.55 -9.18
N GLN A 387 5.98 -0.01 -7.98
CA GLN A 387 4.90 -0.93 -7.66
C GLN A 387 3.96 -0.33 -6.60
N THR A 388 4.43 -0.15 -5.38
CA THR A 388 3.63 0.31 -4.24
C THR A 388 3.64 1.82 -4.02
N SER A 389 4.41 2.58 -4.80
CA SER A 389 4.55 4.04 -4.75
C SER A 389 5.16 4.61 -3.46
N GLY A 390 5.39 5.92 -3.45
CA GLY A 390 5.79 6.68 -2.25
C GLY A 390 4.63 7.07 -1.34
N HIS A 391 3.38 6.79 -1.75
CA HIS A 391 2.18 7.17 -1.01
C HIS A 391 2.08 6.47 0.35
N PHE A 392 2.68 5.28 0.52
CA PHE A 392 2.76 4.56 1.79
C PHE A 392 3.10 5.45 3.00
N ALA A 393 3.83 6.53 2.78
CA ALA A 393 4.24 7.43 3.85
C ALA A 393 3.07 8.19 4.50
N GLN A 394 1.89 8.20 3.88
CA GLN A 394 0.69 8.85 4.41
C GLN A 394 0.07 8.09 5.60
N MET A 395 0.43 6.81 5.81
CA MET A 395 -0.02 6.06 6.99
C MET A 395 0.95 6.13 8.18
N LEU A 396 2.16 6.67 8.01
CA LEU A 396 3.23 6.57 9.03
C LEU A 396 2.91 7.26 10.36
N ASP A 397 2.11 8.30 10.37
CA ASP A 397 1.64 9.00 11.59
C ASP A 397 0.48 8.28 12.27
N ARG A 398 -0.11 7.27 11.61
CA ARG A 398 -1.24 6.49 12.12
C ARG A 398 -0.83 5.27 12.98
N PHE A 399 0.46 4.91 13.03
CA PHE A 399 0.97 3.86 13.92
C PHE A 399 0.97 4.30 15.39
N THR A 400 -0.21 4.56 15.95
CA THR A 400 -0.38 5.09 17.30
C THR A 400 -0.52 4.02 18.38
N GLY A 401 -0.72 2.75 17.99
CA GLY A 401 -0.83 1.60 18.90
C GLY A 401 0.53 1.08 19.38
N THR A 402 1.60 1.23 18.60
CA THR A 402 2.94 0.74 18.95
C THR A 402 3.84 1.84 19.51
N ASP A 403 4.61 1.51 20.52
CA ASP A 403 5.67 2.38 21.08
C ASP A 403 7.02 2.22 20.32
N SER A 404 7.12 1.28 19.37
CA SER A 404 8.38 0.93 18.69
C SER A 404 8.17 0.80 17.18
N LEU A 405 8.18 1.95 16.49
CA LEU A 405 8.21 2.05 15.04
C LEU A 405 9.61 2.46 14.57
N HIS A 406 10.20 1.69 13.66
CA HIS A 406 11.48 1.98 13.02
C HIS A 406 11.30 1.97 11.51
N ALA A 407 11.15 3.15 10.90
CA ALA A 407 10.94 3.33 9.46
C ALA A 407 12.21 3.84 8.78
N PHE A 408 12.66 3.13 7.73
CA PHE A 408 13.83 3.47 6.92
C PHE A 408 13.37 3.79 5.49
N LEU A 409 13.48 5.06 5.12
CA LEU A 409 12.84 5.65 3.97
C LEU A 409 13.90 6.19 3.00
N THR A 410 13.78 5.86 1.71
CA THR A 410 14.80 6.26 0.74
C THR A 410 14.22 6.44 -0.66
N ASN A 411 14.97 7.02 -1.58
CA ASN A 411 14.66 6.87 -3.00
C ASN A 411 15.05 5.47 -3.48
N GLY A 412 14.35 4.93 -4.44
CA GLY A 412 14.68 3.61 -5.00
C GLY A 412 13.49 2.87 -5.59
N PRO A 413 13.75 1.76 -6.29
CA PRO A 413 12.72 0.86 -6.78
C PRO A 413 12.21 -0.06 -5.67
N HIS A 414 11.12 -0.77 -5.94
CA HIS A 414 10.42 -1.68 -5.04
C HIS A 414 11.34 -2.64 -4.26
N GLY A 415 12.28 -3.27 -4.95
CA GLY A 415 13.20 -4.24 -4.32
C GLY A 415 14.15 -3.65 -3.29
N ASP A 416 14.31 -2.32 -3.23
CA ASP A 416 15.25 -1.68 -2.31
C ASP A 416 14.85 -1.80 -0.84
N GLY A 417 13.64 -2.28 -0.56
CA GLY A 417 13.21 -2.64 0.79
C GLY A 417 14.15 -3.62 1.50
N LEU A 418 14.85 -4.49 0.76
CA LEU A 418 15.72 -5.53 1.30
C LEU A 418 17.18 -5.45 0.81
N THR A 419 17.68 -4.27 0.50
CA THR A 419 19.11 -4.05 0.17
C THR A 419 20.03 -4.32 1.36
N LEU A 420 21.36 -4.46 1.14
CA LEU A 420 22.30 -4.76 2.24
C LEU A 420 22.23 -3.79 3.43
N PRO A 421 22.12 -2.46 3.25
CA PRO A 421 21.92 -1.55 4.38
C PRO A 421 20.66 -1.84 5.18
N ASN A 422 19.54 -2.13 4.50
CA ASN A 422 18.29 -2.48 5.14
C ASN A 422 18.33 -3.88 5.75
N PHE A 423 18.95 -4.85 5.10
CA PHE A 423 19.14 -6.21 5.62
C PHE A 423 19.88 -6.20 6.98
N GLN A 424 20.92 -5.38 7.13
CA GLN A 424 21.65 -5.29 8.41
C GLN A 424 20.73 -4.75 9.53
N ARG A 425 19.97 -3.69 9.26
CA ARG A 425 19.01 -3.09 10.20
C ARG A 425 17.86 -4.06 10.52
N TRP A 426 17.37 -4.76 9.52
CA TRP A 426 16.36 -5.81 9.69
C TRP A 426 16.86 -6.96 10.57
N THR A 427 18.13 -7.37 10.42
CA THR A 427 18.74 -8.38 11.30
C THR A 427 18.78 -7.89 12.76
N GLU A 428 19.17 -6.64 12.98
CA GLU A 428 19.18 -6.03 14.32
C GLU A 428 17.78 -6.04 14.94
N PHE A 429 16.77 -5.67 14.20
CA PHE A 429 15.37 -5.69 14.64
C PHE A 429 14.89 -7.10 14.98
N LEU A 430 15.08 -8.07 14.09
CA LEU A 430 14.65 -9.45 14.33
C LEU A 430 15.36 -10.08 15.53
N ASP A 431 16.67 -9.85 15.66
CA ASP A 431 17.43 -10.39 16.80
C ASP A 431 16.96 -9.79 18.12
N LEU A 432 16.59 -8.51 18.16
CA LEU A 432 16.10 -7.86 19.38
C LEU A 432 14.66 -8.28 19.74
N TYR A 433 13.73 -8.27 18.80
CA TYR A 433 12.31 -8.44 19.13
C TYR A 433 11.81 -9.88 18.99
N VAL A 434 12.32 -10.67 18.03
CA VAL A 434 11.88 -12.06 17.81
C VAL A 434 12.78 -13.06 18.51
N ALA A 435 14.09 -12.97 18.30
CA ALA A 435 15.05 -13.91 18.90
C ALA A 435 15.42 -13.54 20.35
N ARG A 436 15.23 -12.29 20.76
CA ARG A 436 15.56 -11.75 22.10
C ARG A 436 17.03 -11.97 22.47
N ARG A 437 17.92 -11.59 21.57
CA ARG A 437 19.38 -11.69 21.72
C ARG A 437 20.10 -10.43 21.27
N ILE A 438 21.37 -10.29 21.66
CA ILE A 438 22.23 -9.21 21.14
C ILE A 438 22.43 -9.45 19.65
N PRO A 439 22.14 -8.44 18.78
CA PRO A 439 22.28 -8.59 17.34
C PRO A 439 23.71 -8.88 16.93
N GLU A 440 23.87 -9.93 16.14
CA GLU A 440 25.17 -10.34 15.58
C GLU A 440 24.94 -11.09 14.27
N LEU A 441 25.55 -10.65 13.19
CA LEU A 441 25.51 -11.37 11.93
C LEU A 441 26.36 -12.66 12.01
N PRO A 442 25.74 -13.85 11.84
CA PRO A 442 26.51 -15.10 11.81
C PRO A 442 27.63 -15.04 10.77
N PRO A 443 28.81 -15.65 11.03
CA PRO A 443 29.91 -15.64 10.06
C PRO A 443 29.55 -16.17 8.68
N ALA A 444 28.64 -17.16 8.60
CA ALA A 444 28.16 -17.72 7.34
C ALA A 444 27.27 -16.71 6.58
N ALA A 445 26.36 -16.00 7.27
CA ALA A 445 25.53 -14.95 6.70
C ALA A 445 26.40 -13.77 6.24
N ARG A 446 27.35 -13.30 7.07
CA ARG A 446 28.27 -12.22 6.71
C ARG A 446 29.10 -12.52 5.46
N LEU A 447 29.42 -13.81 5.22
CA LEU A 447 30.16 -14.24 4.04
C LEU A 447 29.27 -14.42 2.80
N GLY A 448 28.06 -14.99 2.97
CA GLY A 448 27.20 -15.45 1.86
C GLY A 448 26.17 -14.43 1.40
N VAL A 449 25.51 -13.74 2.34
CA VAL A 449 24.39 -12.82 2.06
C VAL A 449 24.78 -11.66 1.13
N PRO A 450 25.96 -10.98 1.29
CA PRO A 450 26.34 -9.93 0.37
C PRO A 450 26.40 -10.38 -1.08
N GLY A 451 26.89 -11.61 -1.32
CA GLY A 451 26.95 -12.17 -2.67
C GLY A 451 25.57 -12.42 -3.27
N ALA A 452 24.61 -12.88 -2.46
CA ALA A 452 23.24 -13.12 -2.90
C ALA A 452 22.49 -11.82 -3.20
N ILE A 453 22.54 -10.84 -2.30
CA ILE A 453 21.88 -9.54 -2.47
C ILE A 453 22.52 -8.74 -3.62
N ASN A 454 23.85 -8.70 -3.67
CA ASN A 454 24.56 -8.01 -4.76
C ASN A 454 24.32 -8.63 -6.15
N ALA A 455 23.91 -9.89 -6.23
CA ALA A 455 23.51 -10.50 -7.51
C ALA A 455 22.18 -9.91 -8.04
N ILE A 456 21.32 -9.43 -7.15
CA ILE A 456 20.03 -8.80 -7.49
C ILE A 456 20.22 -7.31 -7.78
N PHE A 457 20.89 -6.59 -6.88
CA PHE A 457 20.97 -5.12 -6.89
C PHE A 457 22.28 -4.54 -7.50
N GLY A 458 23.17 -5.37 -7.97
CA GLY A 458 24.49 -4.97 -8.47
C GLY A 458 25.61 -5.12 -7.43
N GLU A 459 26.86 -5.28 -7.92
CA GLU A 459 28.03 -5.52 -7.09
C GLU A 459 28.49 -4.25 -6.34
N GLY A 460 29.09 -4.43 -5.17
CA GLY A 460 29.93 -3.42 -4.53
C GLY A 460 29.40 -2.80 -3.24
N VAL A 461 28.31 -3.33 -2.68
CA VAL A 461 27.86 -2.93 -1.33
C VAL A 461 28.41 -3.93 -0.32
N GLU A 462 29.05 -3.45 0.74
CA GLU A 462 29.58 -4.24 1.84
C GLU A 462 28.74 -4.06 3.10
N LEU A 463 28.65 -5.13 3.90
CA LEU A 463 28.04 -5.05 5.24
C LEU A 463 28.94 -4.19 6.16
N GLY A 464 28.30 -3.32 6.92
CA GLY A 464 28.94 -2.57 7.98
C GLY A 464 29.41 -3.48 9.14
N PRO A 465 30.14 -2.91 10.13
CA PRO A 465 30.40 -3.61 11.39
C PRO A 465 29.09 -3.83 12.16
N ASP A 466 29.05 -4.84 13.02
CA ASP A 466 27.89 -5.03 13.92
C ASP A 466 27.84 -3.87 14.92
N ARG A 467 26.70 -3.16 14.93
CA ARG A 467 26.47 -2.01 15.81
C ARG A 467 26.58 -2.37 17.28
N PHE A 468 26.10 -3.55 17.64
CA PHE A 468 26.01 -4.04 19.02
C PHE A 468 27.22 -4.88 19.44
N GLU A 469 28.31 -4.90 18.65
CA GLU A 469 29.54 -5.59 19.05
C GLU A 469 30.08 -5.02 20.38
N GLY A 470 30.16 -5.87 21.40
CA GLY A 470 30.73 -5.50 22.71
C GLY A 470 29.72 -5.03 23.75
N TYR A 471 28.43 -5.13 23.49
CA TYR A 471 27.39 -4.96 24.51
C TYR A 471 27.41 -6.15 25.49
N ASP A 472 27.25 -5.87 26.77
CA ASP A 472 27.35 -6.89 27.83
C ASP A 472 26.01 -7.61 28.09
N SER A 473 24.86 -7.02 27.68
CA SER A 473 23.52 -7.61 27.87
C SER A 473 22.55 -7.26 26.74
N TYR A 474 21.55 -8.12 26.56
CA TYR A 474 20.42 -7.90 25.63
C TYR A 474 19.63 -6.65 25.99
N GLU A 475 19.37 -6.42 27.27
CA GLU A 475 18.59 -5.28 27.76
C GLU A 475 19.29 -3.95 27.46
N GLU A 476 20.63 -3.92 27.48
CA GLU A 476 21.41 -2.74 27.12
C GLU A 476 21.34 -2.49 25.60
N ALA A 477 21.43 -3.53 24.79
CA ALA A 477 21.32 -3.44 23.34
C ALA A 477 19.90 -2.98 22.90
N LEU A 478 18.85 -3.56 23.52
CA LEU A 478 17.47 -3.19 23.25
C LEU A 478 17.20 -1.72 23.64
N ALA A 479 17.63 -1.29 24.81
CA ALA A 479 17.43 0.09 25.27
C ALA A 479 18.17 1.11 24.39
N ASP A 480 19.31 0.77 23.79
CA ASP A 480 20.03 1.62 22.84
C ASP A 480 19.28 1.69 21.50
N TYR A 481 18.74 0.55 21.03
CA TYR A 481 17.93 0.49 19.81
C TYR A 481 16.63 1.28 19.93
N GLU A 482 15.92 1.14 21.07
CA GLU A 482 14.68 1.88 21.35
C GLU A 482 14.89 3.40 21.55
N ALA A 483 16.13 3.83 21.77
CA ALA A 483 16.49 5.25 21.84
C ALA A 483 16.69 5.90 20.46
N ASP A 484 16.74 5.13 19.39
CA ASP A 484 16.83 5.65 18.04
C ASP A 484 15.56 6.44 17.68
N ALA A 485 15.71 7.41 16.81
CA ALA A 485 14.53 8.10 16.25
C ALA A 485 13.70 7.14 15.38
N PRO A 486 12.36 7.24 15.41
CA PRO A 486 11.50 6.30 14.69
C PRO A 486 11.61 6.39 13.17
N PHE A 487 12.00 7.54 12.61
CA PHE A 487 12.08 7.75 11.17
C PHE A 487 13.51 8.09 10.77
N THR A 488 14.08 7.30 9.87
CA THR A 488 15.36 7.56 9.23
C THR A 488 15.16 7.74 7.73
N VAL A 489 15.50 8.92 7.21
CA VAL A 489 15.48 9.21 5.78
C VAL A 489 16.90 9.09 5.25
N VAL A 490 17.10 8.18 4.31
CA VAL A 490 18.38 7.95 3.61
C VAL A 490 18.33 8.68 2.27
N PHE A 491 19.16 9.70 2.10
CA PHE A 491 19.19 10.50 0.89
C PHE A 491 20.16 9.94 -0.14
N GLU A 492 19.80 10.15 -1.41
CA GLU A 492 20.64 9.89 -2.58
C GLU A 492 21.12 8.43 -2.66
N ASN A 493 20.19 7.50 -2.38
CA ASN A 493 20.44 6.07 -2.59
C ASN A 493 20.85 5.83 -4.05
N GLY A 494 21.98 5.14 -4.23
CA GLY A 494 22.63 4.94 -5.52
C GLY A 494 23.91 5.75 -5.72
N ALA A 495 24.16 6.78 -4.89
CA ALA A 495 25.34 7.63 -4.95
C ALA A 495 26.29 7.51 -3.75
N GLY A 496 25.93 6.75 -2.72
CA GLY A 496 26.71 6.62 -1.48
C GLY A 496 27.85 5.62 -1.52
N THR A 497 28.03 4.89 -2.62
CA THR A 497 29.07 3.86 -2.75
C THR A 497 29.97 4.09 -3.97
N ASP A 498 31.11 3.41 -4.03
CA ASP A 498 32.00 3.44 -5.20
C ASP A 498 31.38 2.75 -6.44
N ASN A 499 30.35 1.93 -6.23
CA ASN A 499 29.55 1.33 -7.30
C ASN A 499 28.37 2.24 -7.65
N LEU A 500 28.48 2.98 -8.73
CA LEU A 500 27.47 3.94 -9.17
C LEU A 500 26.13 3.24 -9.45
N GLY A 501 25.06 3.70 -8.80
CA GLY A 501 23.73 3.10 -8.87
C GLY A 501 23.52 1.90 -7.93
N GLY A 502 24.58 1.41 -7.26
CA GLY A 502 24.43 0.39 -6.21
C GLY A 502 23.78 0.98 -4.95
N PRO A 503 22.96 0.20 -4.22
CA PRO A 503 22.23 0.71 -3.06
C PRO A 503 23.16 1.26 -1.98
N GLY A 504 22.87 2.47 -1.52
CA GLY A 504 23.58 3.19 -0.49
C GLY A 504 23.45 4.69 -0.64
N GLY A 505 23.04 5.36 0.43
CA GLY A 505 22.84 6.80 0.49
C GLY A 505 24.12 7.57 0.82
N THR A 506 24.13 8.87 0.51
CA THR A 506 25.25 9.77 0.81
C THR A 506 25.16 10.37 2.20
N THR A 507 23.97 10.52 2.75
CA THR A 507 23.68 11.06 4.09
C THR A 507 22.35 10.55 4.61
N GLU A 508 22.13 10.65 5.92
CA GLU A 508 20.89 10.28 6.60
C GLU A 508 20.43 11.45 7.48
N ALA A 509 19.10 11.59 7.61
CA ALA A 509 18.49 12.45 8.60
C ALA A 509 17.46 11.66 9.40
N THR A 510 17.31 11.99 10.68
CA THR A 510 16.37 11.30 11.58
C THR A 510 15.32 12.26 12.10
N PHE A 511 14.08 11.77 12.22
CA PHE A 511 12.93 12.55 12.67
C PHE A 511 12.18 11.83 13.78
N THR A 512 11.59 12.61 14.69
CA THR A 512 10.85 12.09 15.84
C THR A 512 9.36 11.88 15.57
N ALA A 513 8.86 12.39 14.45
CA ALA A 513 7.47 12.24 13.99
C ALA A 513 7.43 12.32 12.46
N TRP A 514 6.34 11.85 11.88
CA TRP A 514 6.05 11.95 10.45
C TRP A 514 4.68 12.63 10.24
N PRO A 515 4.50 13.53 9.24
CA PRO A 515 5.62 14.16 8.51
C PRO A 515 6.57 14.90 9.46
N PRO A 516 7.82 15.18 9.05
CA PRO A 516 8.78 15.88 9.92
C PRO A 516 8.20 17.20 10.43
N PRO A 517 8.08 17.38 11.74
CA PRO A 517 7.49 18.61 12.31
C PRO A 517 8.34 19.86 12.03
N GLU A 518 9.59 19.67 11.63
CA GLU A 518 10.52 20.73 11.23
C GLU A 518 10.33 21.16 9.76
N ALA A 519 9.51 20.44 8.98
CA ALA A 519 9.26 20.80 7.59
C ALA A 519 8.46 22.10 7.50
N GLU A 520 9.08 23.14 6.97
CA GLU A 520 8.46 24.44 6.75
C GLU A 520 7.89 24.54 5.33
N PRO A 521 6.58 24.83 5.14
CA PRO A 521 6.03 25.06 3.83
C PRO A 521 6.68 26.27 3.14
N ARG A 522 7.18 26.05 1.91
CA ARG A 522 7.70 27.11 1.04
C ARG A 522 6.91 27.13 -0.26
N THR A 523 6.19 28.23 -0.50
CA THR A 523 5.34 28.40 -1.68
C THR A 523 6.07 29.16 -2.78
N LEU A 524 5.99 28.63 -3.99
CA LEU A 524 6.56 29.18 -5.21
C LEU A 524 5.43 29.35 -6.23
N TYR A 525 5.20 30.58 -6.65
CA TYR A 525 4.14 30.91 -7.63
C TYR A 525 4.61 30.74 -9.06
N LEU A 526 3.72 30.24 -9.91
CA LEU A 526 3.91 30.10 -11.35
C LEU A 526 3.82 31.48 -12.00
N GLN A 527 4.93 31.97 -12.54
CA GLN A 527 5.00 33.31 -13.12
C GLN A 527 4.71 33.29 -14.64
N PRO A 528 4.19 34.40 -15.19
CA PRO A 528 3.92 34.55 -16.62
C PRO A 528 5.12 34.35 -17.55
N ASP A 529 6.33 34.57 -17.05
CA ASP A 529 7.58 34.43 -17.81
C ASP A 529 8.18 33.03 -17.75
N GLY A 530 7.46 32.04 -17.16
CA GLY A 530 7.93 30.67 -16.99
C GLY A 530 8.85 30.48 -15.79
N THR A 531 8.95 31.44 -14.88
CA THR A 531 9.71 31.28 -13.63
C THR A 531 8.82 30.76 -12.49
N LEU A 532 9.44 30.00 -11.56
CA LEU A 532 8.88 29.73 -10.22
C LEU A 532 9.47 30.75 -9.26
N GLY A 533 8.61 31.57 -8.63
CA GLY A 533 9.05 32.67 -7.76
C GLY A 533 8.27 32.75 -6.46
N GLU A 534 8.86 33.35 -5.43
CA GLU A 534 8.22 33.50 -4.10
C GLU A 534 7.14 34.59 -4.06
N ALA A 535 7.14 35.51 -5.03
CA ALA A 535 6.15 36.57 -5.10
C ALA A 535 4.92 36.11 -5.90
N GLU A 536 3.73 36.52 -5.45
CA GLU A 536 2.51 36.34 -6.24
C GLU A 536 2.63 37.02 -7.59
N PRO A 537 2.01 36.48 -8.66
CA PRO A 537 2.01 37.12 -10.00
C PRO A 537 1.28 38.47 -9.95
N GLU A 538 1.82 39.45 -10.67
CA GLU A 538 1.24 40.81 -10.72
C GLU A 538 0.36 41.06 -11.95
N VAL A 539 0.41 40.13 -12.95
CA VAL A 539 -0.35 40.25 -14.21
C VAL A 539 -1.82 39.99 -13.92
N ALA A 540 -2.70 40.90 -14.40
CA ALA A 540 -4.13 40.71 -14.28
C ALA A 540 -4.66 39.65 -15.24
N ASP A 541 -5.79 39.03 -14.91
CA ASP A 541 -6.45 38.08 -15.79
C ASP A 541 -6.81 38.73 -17.14
N GLY A 542 -6.57 37.96 -18.22
CA GLY A 542 -6.78 38.41 -19.61
C GLY A 542 -5.70 39.34 -20.17
N GLU A 543 -4.61 39.63 -19.46
CA GLU A 543 -3.41 40.30 -20.00
C GLU A 543 -2.44 39.25 -20.61
N ASP A 544 -1.55 39.72 -21.51
CA ASP A 544 -0.56 38.85 -22.16
C ASP A 544 0.29 38.11 -21.13
N GLY A 545 0.33 36.78 -21.21
CA GLY A 545 1.06 35.90 -20.31
C GLY A 545 0.32 35.52 -19.03
N SER A 546 -0.94 35.93 -18.82
CA SER A 546 -1.76 35.52 -17.68
C SER A 546 -2.13 34.02 -17.68
N VAL A 547 -1.92 33.34 -18.80
CA VAL A 547 -2.30 31.94 -19.01
C VAL A 547 -1.25 31.22 -19.87
N VAL A 548 -0.96 29.98 -19.52
CA VAL A 548 -0.15 29.04 -20.31
C VAL A 548 -1.07 27.95 -20.86
N GLU A 549 -0.93 27.64 -22.15
CA GLU A 549 -1.71 26.62 -22.85
C GLU A 549 -0.86 25.40 -23.18
N TYR A 550 -1.43 24.21 -23.03
CA TYR A 550 -0.86 22.97 -23.55
C TYR A 550 -1.97 22.04 -24.05
N VAL A 551 -1.63 21.19 -25.01
CA VAL A 551 -2.57 20.21 -25.60
C VAL A 551 -2.38 18.88 -24.90
N MET A 552 -3.47 18.25 -24.49
CA MET A 552 -3.45 16.92 -23.89
C MET A 552 -3.04 15.86 -24.93
N ASP A 553 -2.05 15.06 -24.60
CA ASP A 553 -1.59 13.92 -25.40
C ASP A 553 -1.99 12.58 -24.71
N PRO A 554 -3.11 11.97 -25.12
CA PRO A 554 -3.54 10.70 -24.54
C PRO A 554 -2.61 9.53 -24.90
N ASP A 555 -1.79 9.64 -25.96
CA ASP A 555 -0.83 8.59 -26.34
C ASP A 555 0.31 8.47 -25.29
N GLN A 556 0.53 9.51 -24.47
CA GLN A 556 1.50 9.50 -23.37
C GLN A 556 1.13 8.51 -22.25
N ALA A 557 -0.15 8.20 -22.09
CA ALA A 557 -0.68 7.35 -21.03
C ALA A 557 -0.05 5.95 -20.96
N ASP A 558 0.38 5.41 -22.10
CA ASP A 558 1.05 4.10 -22.23
C ASP A 558 2.58 4.17 -22.16
N ASP A 559 3.16 5.37 -22.18
CA ASP A 559 4.61 5.55 -22.14
C ASP A 559 5.18 5.21 -20.76
N ARG A 560 6.32 4.52 -20.76
CA ARG A 560 7.01 4.06 -19.55
C ARG A 560 8.52 4.28 -19.68
N THR A 561 9.16 4.61 -18.58
CA THR A 561 10.60 4.90 -18.58
C THR A 561 11.50 3.68 -18.83
N LEU A 562 10.97 2.46 -18.73
CA LEU A 562 11.68 1.22 -19.08
C LEU A 562 10.97 0.53 -20.24
N ALA A 563 11.74 0.05 -21.21
CA ALA A 563 11.18 -0.74 -22.33
C ALA A 563 10.88 -2.18 -21.94
N GLU A 564 11.62 -2.73 -20.98
CA GLU A 564 11.42 -4.06 -20.41
C GLU A 564 10.96 -3.89 -18.97
N GLN A 565 9.71 -4.32 -18.71
CA GLN A 565 9.00 -4.11 -17.45
C GLN A 565 9.24 -5.31 -16.49
N SER A 566 10.51 -5.68 -16.27
CA SER A 566 10.87 -6.76 -15.35
C SER A 566 11.59 -6.23 -14.11
N ASP A 567 11.38 -6.91 -12.99
CA ASP A 567 12.03 -6.59 -11.71
C ASP A 567 13.57 -6.67 -11.83
N ASP A 568 14.10 -7.65 -12.54
CA ASP A 568 15.54 -7.80 -12.78
C ASP A 568 16.15 -6.55 -13.45
N VAL A 569 15.39 -5.89 -14.34
CA VAL A 569 15.83 -4.67 -15.00
C VAL A 569 15.64 -3.46 -14.09
N ALA A 570 14.49 -3.34 -13.45
CA ALA A 570 14.16 -2.22 -12.57
C ALA A 570 15.11 -2.15 -11.35
N PHE A 571 15.46 -3.30 -10.76
CA PHE A 571 16.31 -3.38 -9.57
C PHE A 571 17.81 -3.31 -9.87
N SER A 572 18.21 -3.40 -11.14
CA SER A 572 19.62 -3.30 -11.50
C SER A 572 20.23 -1.96 -11.07
N ALA A 573 21.55 -1.91 -10.87
CA ALA A 573 22.27 -0.69 -10.44
C ALA A 573 22.09 0.50 -11.40
N GLN A 574 21.96 0.23 -12.68
CA GLN A 574 21.77 1.25 -13.72
C GLN A 574 20.74 0.75 -14.74
N PRO A 575 19.44 0.88 -14.43
CA PRO A 575 18.39 0.52 -15.36
C PRO A 575 18.50 1.32 -16.67
N PRO A 576 18.22 0.73 -17.84
CA PRO A 576 18.34 1.42 -19.12
C PRO A 576 17.11 2.32 -19.35
N TYR A 577 16.98 3.38 -18.55
CA TYR A 577 15.87 4.33 -18.65
C TYR A 577 15.81 5.00 -20.02
N ARG A 578 14.57 5.20 -20.51
CA ARG A 578 14.18 5.93 -21.69
C ARG A 578 13.23 7.06 -21.29
N TRP A 579 13.72 7.93 -20.43
CA TRP A 579 12.98 9.08 -19.98
C TRP A 579 13.14 10.21 -20.99
N GLU A 580 12.12 10.45 -21.78
CA GLU A 580 12.13 11.44 -22.87
C GLU A 580 11.83 12.84 -22.34
N ALA A 581 12.28 13.87 -23.02
CA ALA A 581 11.99 15.26 -22.68
C ALA A 581 10.53 15.57 -23.05
N PRO A 582 9.81 16.40 -22.27
CA PRO A 582 8.45 16.81 -22.62
C PRO A 582 8.39 17.48 -24.00
N THR A 583 7.31 17.21 -24.74
CA THR A 583 7.11 17.75 -26.08
C THR A 583 6.64 19.20 -26.04
N GLN A 584 7.19 20.02 -26.94
CA GLN A 584 6.80 21.43 -27.08
C GLN A 584 5.31 21.57 -27.46
N GLY A 585 4.53 22.27 -26.63
CA GLY A 585 3.09 22.48 -26.80
C GLY A 585 2.19 21.43 -26.17
N GLU A 586 2.75 20.34 -25.65
CA GLU A 586 2.06 19.29 -24.89
C GLU A 586 2.40 19.35 -23.38
N VAL A 587 3.08 20.40 -22.94
CA VAL A 587 3.51 20.63 -21.56
C VAL A 587 3.48 22.13 -21.21
N ALA A 588 3.09 22.43 -19.97
CA ALA A 588 3.29 23.72 -19.33
C ALA A 588 4.40 23.61 -18.26
N THR A 589 5.38 24.52 -18.26
CA THR A 589 6.60 24.34 -17.45
C THR A 589 7.07 25.62 -16.77
N TRP A 590 7.58 25.49 -15.56
CA TRP A 590 8.16 26.58 -14.76
C TRP A 590 9.47 26.15 -14.11
N LEU A 591 10.41 27.09 -14.00
CA LEU A 591 11.76 26.83 -13.51
C LEU A 591 12.18 27.92 -12.51
N THR A 592 12.71 27.55 -11.35
CA THR A 592 13.28 28.56 -10.44
C THR A 592 14.49 29.25 -11.03
N PRO A 593 14.85 30.47 -10.61
CA PRO A 593 16.23 30.94 -10.71
C PRO A 593 17.20 29.91 -10.09
N GLU A 594 18.50 30.04 -10.34
CA GLU A 594 19.51 29.25 -9.62
C GLU A 594 19.32 29.43 -8.11
N LEU A 595 19.20 28.31 -7.39
CA LEU A 595 19.05 28.32 -5.94
C LEU A 595 20.28 28.99 -5.29
N GLU A 596 20.05 29.91 -4.37
CA GLU A 596 21.12 30.61 -3.65
C GLU A 596 21.67 29.76 -2.48
N GLU A 597 20.90 28.81 -1.97
CA GLU A 597 21.22 27.95 -0.84
C GLU A 597 20.81 26.48 -1.15
N ASP A 598 21.43 25.56 -0.40
CA ASP A 598 21.06 24.15 -0.44
C ASP A 598 19.71 23.96 0.24
N LEU A 599 18.84 23.09 -0.31
CA LEU A 599 17.54 22.75 0.25
C LEU A 599 17.42 21.24 0.45
N ALA A 600 16.98 20.81 1.62
CA ALA A 600 16.48 19.46 1.85
C ALA A 600 14.94 19.50 1.86
N VAL A 601 14.30 18.76 0.98
CA VAL A 601 12.83 18.67 0.90
C VAL A 601 12.42 17.27 1.34
N VAL A 602 11.45 17.16 2.26
CA VAL A 602 10.96 15.88 2.80
C VAL A 602 9.45 15.95 3.01
N GLY A 603 8.75 14.93 2.55
CA GLY A 603 7.29 14.80 2.65
C GLY A 603 6.60 15.03 1.32
N SER A 604 5.28 15.21 1.33
CA SER A 604 4.50 15.56 0.14
C SER A 604 4.79 16.99 -0.32
N ALA A 605 4.47 17.26 -1.59
CA ALA A 605 4.35 18.62 -2.09
C ALA A 605 2.94 18.83 -2.68
N ARG A 606 2.51 20.07 -2.77
CA ARG A 606 1.19 20.45 -3.25
C ARG A 606 1.30 21.43 -4.41
N ALA A 607 0.67 21.09 -5.53
CA ALA A 607 0.52 22.02 -6.66
C ALA A 607 -0.93 22.50 -6.73
N ASP A 608 -1.17 23.76 -6.37
CA ASP A 608 -2.46 24.42 -6.53
C ASP A 608 -2.50 25.06 -7.91
N LEU A 609 -3.27 24.47 -8.81
CA LEU A 609 -3.37 24.89 -10.20
C LEU A 609 -4.75 25.48 -10.47
N TRP A 610 -4.80 26.66 -11.06
CA TRP A 610 -6.02 27.21 -11.65
C TRP A 610 -6.12 26.74 -13.09
N VAL A 611 -7.05 25.81 -13.35
CA VAL A 611 -7.18 25.07 -14.60
C VAL A 611 -8.47 25.44 -15.32
N GLN A 612 -8.42 25.58 -16.65
CA GLN A 612 -9.56 25.59 -17.54
C GLN A 612 -9.27 24.62 -18.66
N SER A 613 -10.25 23.81 -19.09
CA SER A 613 -10.12 22.93 -20.25
C SER A 613 -11.16 23.26 -21.32
N SER A 614 -10.87 22.90 -22.57
CA SER A 614 -11.84 22.91 -23.64
C SER A 614 -12.84 21.73 -23.54
N GLU A 615 -12.53 20.75 -22.71
CA GLU A 615 -13.31 19.53 -22.50
C GLU A 615 -13.95 19.54 -21.11
N PRO A 616 -15.00 18.72 -20.89
CA PRO A 616 -15.68 18.66 -19.58
C PRO A 616 -14.80 18.11 -18.47
N ASP A 617 -13.76 17.36 -18.77
CA ASP A 617 -12.80 16.81 -17.82
C ASP A 617 -11.41 16.72 -18.43
N THR A 618 -10.37 16.61 -17.60
CA THR A 618 -8.98 16.41 -18.03
C THR A 618 -8.18 15.74 -16.95
N ASP A 619 -7.18 14.97 -17.32
CA ASP A 619 -6.24 14.34 -16.40
C ASP A 619 -4.92 15.14 -16.35
N LEU A 620 -4.47 15.45 -15.16
CA LEU A 620 -3.27 16.24 -14.89
C LEU A 620 -2.19 15.33 -14.33
N GLU A 621 -0.97 15.43 -14.87
CA GLU A 621 0.24 14.95 -14.24
C GLU A 621 1.13 16.14 -13.89
N VAL A 622 1.61 16.19 -12.64
CA VAL A 622 2.49 17.25 -12.15
C VAL A 622 3.81 16.64 -11.76
N THR A 623 4.87 16.96 -12.48
CA THR A 623 6.20 16.39 -12.24
C THR A 623 7.17 17.45 -11.74
N LEU A 624 7.90 17.07 -10.67
CA LEU A 624 8.98 17.83 -10.07
C LEU A 624 10.33 17.24 -10.47
N THR A 625 11.25 18.08 -10.95
CA THR A 625 12.60 17.67 -11.33
C THR A 625 13.65 18.65 -10.82
N GLU A 626 14.91 18.19 -10.73
CA GLU A 626 16.09 19.04 -10.49
C GLU A 626 16.84 19.26 -11.79
N VAL A 627 17.11 20.50 -12.14
CA VAL A 627 18.08 20.85 -13.20
C VAL A 627 19.38 21.24 -12.53
N THR A 628 20.40 20.39 -12.68
CA THR A 628 21.71 20.56 -12.03
C THR A 628 22.54 21.68 -12.69
N PRO A 629 23.57 22.24 -12.01
CA PRO A 629 24.49 23.21 -12.60
C PRO A 629 25.23 22.68 -13.84
N GLU A 630 25.38 21.37 -13.96
CA GLU A 630 25.99 20.68 -15.12
C GLU A 630 25.05 20.59 -16.30
N GLY A 631 23.76 20.96 -16.14
CA GLY A 631 22.73 20.93 -17.14
C GLY A 631 22.13 19.55 -17.38
N ASP A 632 22.16 18.70 -16.38
CA ASP A 632 21.41 17.45 -16.35
C ASP A 632 20.07 17.67 -15.61
N GLU A 633 19.03 16.97 -16.03
CA GLU A 633 17.71 16.97 -15.39
C GLU A 633 17.47 15.62 -14.74
N VAL A 634 17.18 15.65 -13.44
CA VAL A 634 16.93 14.47 -12.61
C VAL A 634 15.47 14.45 -12.20
N TYR A 635 14.80 13.32 -12.40
CA TYR A 635 13.46 13.08 -11.88
C TYR A 635 13.46 13.11 -10.36
N VAL A 636 12.48 13.78 -9.77
CA VAL A 636 12.29 13.83 -8.31
C VAL A 636 11.03 13.09 -7.90
N GLN A 637 9.84 13.59 -8.28
CA GLN A 637 8.57 12.94 -7.93
C GLN A 637 7.44 13.48 -8.82
N THR A 638 6.32 12.75 -8.83
CA THR A 638 5.12 13.06 -9.62
C THR A 638 3.87 12.94 -8.75
N GLY A 639 2.83 13.67 -9.16
CA GLY A 639 1.48 13.55 -8.65
C GLY A 639 0.46 13.64 -9.79
N TRP A 640 -0.75 13.14 -9.55
CA TRP A 640 -1.81 13.06 -10.53
C TRP A 640 -3.12 13.60 -9.98
N LEU A 641 -4.00 14.03 -10.87
CA LEU A 641 -5.39 14.36 -10.53
C LEU A 641 -6.27 14.37 -11.77
N ARG A 642 -7.36 13.62 -11.75
CA ARG A 642 -8.49 13.83 -12.64
C ARG A 642 -9.23 15.10 -12.21
N ALA A 643 -9.38 16.09 -13.07
CA ALA A 643 -9.86 17.41 -12.69
C ALA A 643 -11.30 17.41 -12.15
N SER A 644 -12.14 16.46 -12.57
CA SER A 644 -13.47 16.24 -11.97
C SER A 644 -13.42 15.79 -10.52
N HIS A 645 -12.32 15.20 -10.04
CA HIS A 645 -12.10 14.75 -8.66
C HIS A 645 -11.47 15.82 -7.74
N ARG A 646 -11.46 17.09 -8.14
CA ARG A 646 -10.78 18.22 -7.45
C ARG A 646 -11.32 18.59 -6.07
N ALA A 647 -12.51 18.08 -5.69
CA ALA A 647 -13.10 18.38 -4.38
C ALA A 647 -12.27 17.79 -3.24
N LEU A 648 -11.90 18.64 -2.27
CA LEU A 648 -11.01 18.26 -1.17
C LEU A 648 -11.79 17.96 0.11
N ASP A 649 -11.25 17.06 0.91
CA ASP A 649 -11.48 17.01 2.34
C ASP A 649 -10.67 18.13 3.00
N GLU A 650 -11.34 19.23 3.32
CA GLU A 650 -10.73 20.42 3.90
C GLU A 650 -10.20 20.20 5.35
N GLU A 651 -10.73 19.18 6.07
CA GLU A 651 -10.29 18.86 7.42
C GLU A 651 -9.01 18.02 7.40
N ALA A 652 -8.91 17.09 6.45
CA ALA A 652 -7.74 16.25 6.27
C ALA A 652 -6.60 16.94 5.49
N SER A 653 -6.93 17.91 4.64
CA SER A 653 -5.94 18.62 3.82
C SER A 653 -5.02 19.53 4.65
N THR A 654 -3.76 19.62 4.24
CA THR A 654 -2.73 20.47 4.84
C THR A 654 -2.08 21.40 3.80
N PRO A 655 -1.27 22.38 4.19
CA PRO A 655 -0.52 23.19 3.24
C PRO A 655 0.41 22.39 2.30
N LEU A 656 0.81 21.17 2.68
CA LEU A 656 1.71 20.32 1.90
C LEU A 656 1.01 19.13 1.26
N ARG A 657 -0.19 18.77 1.72
CA ARG A 657 -0.94 17.64 1.21
C ARG A 657 -2.40 18.04 0.97
N PRO A 658 -2.88 18.15 -0.26
CA PRO A 658 -4.31 18.14 -0.55
C PRO A 658 -4.81 16.69 -0.40
N VAL A 659 -6.05 16.52 0.06
CA VAL A 659 -6.71 15.22 0.17
C VAL A 659 -7.99 15.28 -0.63
N PRO A 660 -8.01 14.79 -1.88
CA PRO A 660 -9.23 14.73 -2.69
C PRO A 660 -10.22 13.72 -2.12
N LEU A 661 -11.51 14.01 -2.25
CA LEU A 661 -12.58 13.09 -1.78
C LEU A 661 -12.74 11.86 -2.68
N HIS A 662 -12.52 11.99 -3.97
CA HIS A 662 -12.66 10.95 -5.00
C HIS A 662 -14.03 10.27 -5.07
N THR A 663 -15.05 10.72 -4.34
CA THR A 663 -16.38 10.12 -4.32
C THR A 663 -17.23 10.55 -5.54
N GLU A 664 -18.17 9.70 -5.98
CA GLU A 664 -19.08 10.02 -7.10
C GLU A 664 -19.91 11.29 -6.82
N GLU A 665 -20.36 11.50 -5.56
CA GLU A 665 -21.12 12.67 -5.18
C GLU A 665 -20.31 13.98 -5.22
N ALA A 666 -19.00 13.90 -5.03
CA ALA A 666 -18.10 15.06 -5.03
C ALA A 666 -17.53 15.37 -6.41
N ALA A 667 -17.60 14.42 -7.33
CA ALA A 667 -17.10 14.60 -8.69
C ALA A 667 -17.93 15.63 -9.46
N GLU A 668 -17.24 16.57 -10.13
CA GLU A 668 -17.89 17.65 -10.88
C GLU A 668 -17.10 17.99 -12.14
N ASP A 669 -17.77 17.95 -13.30
CA ASP A 669 -17.19 18.37 -14.56
C ASP A 669 -16.61 19.79 -14.49
N LEU A 670 -15.65 20.09 -15.35
CA LEU A 670 -15.09 21.44 -15.51
C LEU A 670 -16.13 22.37 -16.14
N PRO A 671 -16.36 23.58 -15.59
CA PRO A 671 -17.27 24.54 -16.18
C PRO A 671 -16.66 25.14 -17.47
N GLU A 672 -17.49 25.27 -18.52
CA GLU A 672 -17.06 25.83 -19.83
C GLU A 672 -16.55 27.28 -19.69
N GLY A 673 -15.28 27.49 -19.99
CA GLY A 673 -14.67 28.82 -20.06
C GLY A 673 -14.40 29.50 -18.70
N GLU A 674 -14.42 28.76 -17.57
CA GLU A 674 -14.11 29.30 -16.29
C GLU A 674 -12.88 28.55 -15.68
N PHE A 675 -12.03 29.27 -14.96
CA PHE A 675 -10.95 28.64 -14.17
C PHE A 675 -11.49 28.07 -12.89
N VAL A 676 -11.03 26.85 -12.54
CA VAL A 676 -11.26 26.20 -11.26
C VAL A 676 -9.94 25.84 -10.61
N GLU A 677 -9.91 25.83 -9.30
CA GLU A 677 -8.76 25.34 -8.55
C GLU A 677 -8.73 23.81 -8.55
N ALA A 678 -7.57 23.25 -8.91
CA ALA A 678 -7.27 21.83 -8.87
C ALA A 678 -5.96 21.64 -8.08
N SER A 679 -6.05 21.07 -6.89
CA SER A 679 -4.89 20.83 -6.05
C SER A 679 -4.39 19.40 -6.23
N VAL A 680 -3.18 19.26 -6.77
CA VAL A 680 -2.54 17.97 -7.03
C VAL A 680 -1.57 17.64 -5.91
N GLU A 681 -1.71 16.48 -5.27
CA GLU A 681 -0.68 15.94 -4.40
C GLU A 681 0.48 15.41 -5.23
N ILE A 682 1.68 15.95 -5.04
CA ILE A 682 2.91 15.30 -5.46
C ILE A 682 3.30 14.35 -4.34
N PHE A 683 3.35 13.07 -4.65
CA PHE A 683 3.55 12.00 -3.66
C PHE A 683 4.76 12.26 -2.77
N PRO A 684 4.79 11.74 -1.53
CA PRO A 684 5.91 11.92 -0.62
C PRO A 684 7.26 11.57 -1.25
N PHE A 685 8.26 12.39 -0.94
CA PHE A 685 9.63 12.20 -1.38
C PHE A 685 10.63 12.83 -0.42
N ALA A 686 11.90 12.49 -0.60
CA ALA A 686 13.01 13.19 0.02
C ALA A 686 14.10 13.46 -1.02
N HIS A 687 14.50 14.73 -1.17
CA HIS A 687 15.48 15.15 -2.16
C HIS A 687 16.37 16.30 -1.67
N LEU A 688 17.63 16.30 -2.07
CA LEU A 688 18.62 17.34 -1.75
C LEU A 688 18.89 18.20 -2.98
N PHE A 689 18.34 19.42 -3.00
CA PHE A 689 18.67 20.42 -4.03
C PHE A 689 19.87 21.24 -3.57
N ARG A 690 20.89 21.39 -4.40
CA ARG A 690 22.06 22.17 -4.06
C ARG A 690 22.00 23.58 -4.61
N ALA A 691 22.72 24.50 -3.97
CA ALA A 691 22.91 25.84 -4.50
C ALA A 691 23.49 25.79 -5.92
N GLY A 692 22.90 26.57 -6.83
CA GLY A 692 23.22 26.56 -8.27
C GLY A 692 22.37 25.60 -9.11
N SER A 693 21.67 24.64 -8.49
CA SER A 693 20.61 23.85 -9.15
C SER A 693 19.34 24.70 -9.31
N ARG A 694 18.41 24.19 -10.08
CA ARG A 694 17.06 24.79 -10.27
C ARG A 694 16.03 23.71 -10.07
N LEU A 695 14.94 24.06 -9.43
CA LEU A 695 13.75 23.24 -9.34
C LEU A 695 12.87 23.53 -10.54
N ARG A 696 12.43 22.48 -11.24
CA ARG A 696 11.50 22.57 -12.37
C ARG A 696 10.20 21.87 -12.02
N LEU A 697 9.10 22.55 -12.28
CA LEU A 697 7.76 21.98 -12.27
C LEU A 697 7.26 21.95 -13.71
N TYR A 698 6.63 20.84 -14.12
CA TYR A 698 5.85 20.84 -15.35
C TYR A 698 4.54 20.08 -15.16
N VAL A 699 3.56 20.45 -15.97
CA VAL A 699 2.21 19.89 -16.00
C VAL A 699 1.95 19.39 -17.41
N ASP A 700 1.63 18.12 -17.56
CA ASP A 700 1.33 17.47 -18.84
C ASP A 700 0.27 16.37 -18.67
N SER A 701 0.11 15.51 -19.68
CA SER A 701 -0.74 14.33 -19.61
C SER A 701 -0.10 13.24 -18.75
N PRO A 702 -0.87 12.40 -18.06
CA PRO A 702 -0.33 11.26 -17.32
C PRO A 702 0.47 10.28 -18.17
N GLY A 703 1.61 9.80 -17.65
CA GLY A 703 2.46 8.79 -18.26
C GLY A 703 3.89 9.25 -18.56
N GLY A 704 4.77 8.30 -18.91
CA GLY A 704 6.16 8.57 -19.32
C GLY A 704 7.17 8.82 -18.19
N ASN A 705 6.75 8.97 -16.96
CA ASN A 705 7.64 9.32 -15.85
C ASN A 705 7.98 8.15 -14.89
N ARG A 706 7.24 7.05 -14.94
CA ARG A 706 7.47 5.87 -14.11
C ARG A 706 7.72 4.59 -14.91
N ALA A 707 8.41 3.63 -14.31
CA ALA A 707 8.82 2.41 -14.98
C ALA A 707 7.63 1.52 -15.37
N ARG A 708 6.66 1.33 -14.48
CA ARG A 708 5.57 0.34 -14.65
C ARG A 708 4.18 0.95 -14.72
N TRP A 709 4.02 2.23 -14.46
CA TRP A 709 2.73 2.88 -14.45
C TRP A 709 2.29 3.28 -15.86
N ALA A 710 1.04 3.03 -16.15
CA ALA A 710 0.29 3.49 -17.31
C ALA A 710 -1.12 3.84 -16.84
N PHE A 711 -1.84 4.62 -17.61
CA PHE A 711 -3.08 5.22 -17.13
C PHE A 711 -4.22 5.06 -18.14
N ASP A 712 -5.42 4.86 -17.61
CA ASP A 712 -6.66 4.96 -18.41
C ASP A 712 -7.20 6.39 -18.30
N THR A 713 -6.68 7.24 -19.16
CA THR A 713 -7.02 8.67 -19.18
C THR A 713 -8.37 8.94 -19.83
N VAL A 714 -8.95 10.13 -19.57
CA VAL A 714 -10.16 10.59 -20.27
C VAL A 714 -9.89 10.68 -21.78
N ASP A 715 -10.82 10.16 -22.59
CA ASP A 715 -10.71 10.14 -24.07
C ASP A 715 -11.01 11.52 -24.68
N VAL A 716 -10.09 12.47 -24.49
CA VAL A 716 -10.19 13.87 -24.98
C VAL A 716 -8.99 14.25 -25.84
N ALA A 717 -8.66 13.41 -26.81
CA ALA A 717 -7.52 13.61 -27.68
C ALA A 717 -7.50 15.02 -28.30
N GLY A 718 -6.46 15.81 -27.98
CA GLY A 718 -6.26 17.17 -28.47
C GLY A 718 -7.09 18.23 -27.75
N GLY A 719 -7.57 17.96 -26.53
CA GLY A 719 -8.16 18.98 -25.65
C GLY A 719 -7.11 20.02 -25.25
N ASP A 720 -7.49 21.30 -25.29
CA ASP A 720 -6.63 22.40 -24.88
C ASP A 720 -6.81 22.62 -23.36
N ASN A 721 -5.72 22.55 -22.60
CA ASN A 721 -5.67 22.87 -21.19
C ASN A 721 -4.96 24.20 -20.96
N LEU A 722 -5.51 25.00 -20.07
CA LEU A 722 -5.01 26.30 -19.68
C LEU A 722 -4.67 26.33 -18.21
N ILE A 723 -3.45 26.76 -17.87
CA ILE A 723 -3.02 26.99 -16.49
C ILE A 723 -2.88 28.51 -16.29
N ALA A 724 -3.62 29.07 -15.33
CA ALA A 724 -3.54 30.48 -15.02
C ALA A 724 -2.28 30.83 -14.20
N THR A 725 -1.69 31.97 -14.53
CA THR A 725 -0.52 32.56 -13.85
C THR A 725 -0.79 34.04 -13.52
N SER A 726 -2.03 34.37 -13.22
CA SER A 726 -2.47 35.76 -12.98
C SER A 726 -2.64 36.06 -11.49
N ALA A 727 -2.73 37.36 -11.17
CA ALA A 727 -3.01 37.81 -9.80
C ALA A 727 -4.42 37.40 -9.31
N ASP A 728 -5.35 37.17 -10.22
CA ASP A 728 -6.71 36.74 -9.92
C ASP A 728 -6.81 35.20 -9.72
N PHE A 729 -5.91 34.46 -10.37
CA PHE A 729 -5.82 33.00 -10.35
C PHE A 729 -4.35 32.56 -10.17
N PRO A 730 -3.77 32.71 -8.98
CA PRO A 730 -2.34 32.48 -8.73
C PRO A 730 -2.03 31.00 -8.51
N SER A 731 -1.67 30.28 -9.58
CA SER A 731 -1.18 28.89 -9.43
C SER A 731 0.17 28.84 -8.70
N ALA A 732 0.38 27.82 -7.87
CA ALA A 732 1.55 27.71 -7.00
C ALA A 732 1.97 26.28 -6.74
N LEU A 733 3.25 26.10 -6.40
CA LEU A 733 3.84 24.88 -5.84
C LEU A 733 4.24 25.14 -4.40
N THR A 734 3.84 24.28 -3.46
CA THR A 734 4.29 24.32 -2.07
C THR A 734 5.06 23.06 -1.74
N ILE A 735 6.30 23.21 -1.25
CA ILE A 735 7.21 22.12 -0.85
C ILE A 735 7.54 22.22 0.65
N GLY A 736 7.82 21.08 1.30
CA GLY A 736 8.23 20.99 2.70
C GLY A 736 9.76 21.06 2.84
N VAL A 737 10.31 22.20 3.26
CA VAL A 737 11.76 22.36 3.43
C VAL A 737 12.14 22.05 4.87
N VAL A 738 13.08 21.12 5.05
CA VAL A 738 13.59 20.72 6.37
C VAL A 738 14.95 21.39 6.61
N PRO A 739 15.09 22.17 7.70
CA PRO A 739 16.35 22.82 8.06
C PRO A 739 17.35 21.80 8.64
N ASP A 740 18.61 22.21 8.73
CA ASP A 740 19.69 21.53 9.46
C ASP A 740 20.05 20.10 8.96
N VAL A 741 19.61 19.70 7.76
CA VAL A 741 20.09 18.46 7.11
C VAL A 741 21.48 18.69 6.55
N GLU A 742 22.42 17.77 6.86
CA GLU A 742 23.77 17.82 6.27
C GLU A 742 23.72 17.46 4.78
N ILE A 743 23.97 18.42 3.90
CA ILE A 743 23.95 18.22 2.46
C ILE A 743 25.38 18.05 1.94
N PRO A 744 25.74 16.86 1.39
CA PRO A 744 27.04 16.61 0.78
C PRO A 744 27.29 17.57 -0.38
N ARG A 745 28.52 18.06 -0.53
CA ARG A 745 28.88 19.03 -1.59
C ARG A 745 28.88 18.44 -2.99
N ALA A 746 29.20 17.15 -3.11
CA ALA A 746 29.26 16.47 -4.39
C ALA A 746 27.84 16.23 -4.90
N LEU A 747 27.56 16.59 -6.15
CA LEU A 747 26.35 16.19 -6.85
C LEU A 747 26.46 14.70 -7.22
N PRO A 748 25.38 13.92 -7.09
CA PRO A 748 25.28 12.60 -7.70
C PRO A 748 25.49 12.69 -9.21
N ALA A 749 26.22 11.73 -9.77
CA ALA A 749 26.35 11.69 -11.22
C ALA A 749 25.01 11.32 -11.88
N CYS A 750 24.70 11.90 -13.04
CA CYS A 750 23.46 11.63 -13.76
C CYS A 750 23.23 10.14 -13.96
N GLY A 751 22.03 9.65 -13.60
CA GLY A 751 21.61 8.25 -13.69
C GLY A 751 22.19 7.32 -12.61
N THR A 752 22.71 7.88 -11.50
CA THR A 752 23.15 7.06 -10.36
C THR A 752 22.13 6.98 -9.23
N LEU A 753 21.20 7.92 -9.12
CA LEU A 753 20.13 7.83 -8.13
C LEU A 753 19.14 6.72 -8.52
N ARG A 754 18.87 5.83 -7.59
CA ARG A 754 18.01 4.67 -7.83
C ARG A 754 16.56 5.12 -8.04
N ALA A 755 15.91 4.56 -9.05
CA ALA A 755 14.56 4.88 -9.53
C ALA A 755 14.34 6.37 -9.88
N GLN A 756 15.41 7.16 -10.03
CA GLN A 756 15.37 8.54 -10.46
C GLN A 756 16.08 8.67 -11.81
N PRO A 757 15.38 8.52 -12.96
CA PRO A 757 15.98 8.67 -14.26
C PRO A 757 16.58 10.08 -14.44
N CYS A 758 17.59 10.17 -15.28
CA CYS A 758 18.31 11.41 -15.55
C CYS A 758 18.56 11.55 -17.05
N ARG A 759 18.41 12.78 -17.56
CA ARG A 759 18.65 13.15 -18.97
C ARG A 759 19.37 14.49 -19.06
N ARG A 760 19.79 14.88 -20.25
CA ARG A 760 20.19 16.29 -20.48
C ARG A 760 18.95 17.17 -20.43
N TYR A 761 19.04 18.29 -19.72
CA TYR A 761 17.97 19.29 -19.70
C TYR A 761 17.74 19.89 -21.09
N GLU A 762 16.52 19.83 -21.56
CA GLU A 762 16.05 20.48 -22.77
C GLU A 762 15.00 21.53 -22.40
N PRO A 763 15.28 22.83 -22.68
CA PRO A 763 14.31 23.87 -22.38
C PRO A 763 13.10 23.77 -23.31
N VAL A 764 11.90 23.88 -22.73
CA VAL A 764 10.63 23.99 -23.43
C VAL A 764 10.07 25.38 -23.13
N GLU A 765 9.55 26.07 -24.16
CA GLU A 765 8.93 27.39 -23.99
C GLU A 765 7.42 27.22 -23.83
N ASN A 766 6.86 27.88 -22.82
CA ASN A 766 5.40 27.92 -22.63
C ASN A 766 4.71 28.52 -23.81
N VAL A 767 3.57 27.96 -24.21
CA VAL A 767 2.69 28.54 -25.21
C VAL A 767 1.73 29.51 -24.49
N PRO A 768 1.71 30.80 -24.85
CA PRO A 768 0.75 31.75 -24.28
C PRO A 768 -0.67 31.34 -24.68
N GLY A 769 -1.56 31.14 -23.67
CA GLY A 769 -2.97 30.89 -23.90
C GLY A 769 -3.68 32.12 -24.53
N GLY A 770 -4.61 31.84 -25.44
CA GLY A 770 -5.31 32.87 -26.23
C GLY A 770 -6.58 33.37 -25.58
#